data_c51364ab785e0884ca82527a9b53e81c
#
_entry.id   c51364ab785e0884ca82527a9b53e81c
#
_cell.length_a   1.000
_cell.length_b   1.000
_cell.length_c   1.000
_cell.angle_alpha   90.00
_cell.angle_beta   90.00
_cell.angle_gamma   90.00
#
_symmetry.space_group_name_H-M   'P 1'
#
loop_
_entity.id
_entity.type
_entity.pdbx_description
1 polymer ?
#
loop_
_entity_poly.entity_id
_entity_poly.type
_entity_poly.pdbx_seq_one_letter_code
_entity_poly.pdbx_strand_id
1 'polypeptide(L)'
;MIISGRRRPPRRRGWAGATFALGLALIVAALTQPVAVSAAEHTTQTRTPQVTTDWRQYVQTPKHSDVCPVSVVSTTGPVEGARNLLCGGTGSTTLTYTAEGEAPTILLDYGQETGGLPYFTVSAKSGSPTLKAAYSEGREYMSPSGDGAAPWADGDSSRFDTYPVSGPATITNRYAQGGERYEQITLSDPGRVTLSKVGIKYIADRTQASGYQGHFLSSSDELNKIWYAGAYTLQTDLVPANSLPGSWSIQDGALSAGGSRVNDGAGVLNRGSSWSDYTATFRTRILHDQAGWMARAQNSQNGYLFILDDSTDTGGAPNTLQELSVHDGAYTSIGSVALPSPLAEGTWHTVATTVSGTGISILLDGQPIDHVDTSALPAGAVAFPSGTIGFREFGDEEASFKDLTVVSGNGKTLYSNPLTASASLPDFTPPGSNAVASVLDGARRDRAIWSGDILVEGLTDYYSVNNPEYIKQSLDLLGSRQLSSGFVPGALHPASVAHLGPLTPGETASYSATYSMYFVADLASYYLHTGDKDFVTKEWPVVQRELAWNATRLDGNGLLSTRAGVDGADWDFYDTDKGGEVSAYNILYYKALLDGAALATAAGDTSQAAAYQADAGALQKRINERLYDPTSGLYKISDTQSGVAQDANALAVLYGVAPAAKQAEILSELKSSLWSTPYGPHPFSSDAGNKDLVSPFVSGFELQARLAAGDTANAQELLHDVWGHMIAPGPNQTGTMWENISGQDGTPGLGSGASLSHGWSTAPTSALSGYVLGVRPDTAGYRTWTVQPHPGDLTWTRGNVPTPHGDLSVNWTADKGKNQFSLTVNTPEGTSGTIAIPVSGRTGTVVVNGDVVWRHGSFAAAAGVTQGQFESGYVHLKVKGNGTFKVTSH
;
A
#
# COMPACT_ATOMS: atom_id res chain seq x y z
N MET A 1 -19.11 -1.09 2.46
CA MET A 1 -19.77 -2.05 3.39
C MET A 1 -19.78 -3.42 2.72
N ILE A 2 -18.84 -4.28 3.05
CA ILE A 2 -18.81 -5.64 2.51
C ILE A 2 -19.73 -6.46 3.40
N ILE A 3 -20.86 -6.86 2.89
CA ILE A 3 -21.73 -7.86 3.55
C ILE A 3 -21.03 -9.21 3.39
N SER A 4 -20.50 -9.75 4.47
CA SER A 4 -19.91 -11.07 4.52
C SER A 4 -21.00 -12.14 4.36
N GLY A 5 -21.33 -12.48 3.13
CA GLY A 5 -22.13 -13.64 2.81
C GLY A 5 -21.26 -14.90 2.89
N ARG A 6 -21.26 -15.59 4.02
CA ARG A 6 -20.68 -16.93 4.13
C ARG A 6 -21.41 -17.88 3.16
N ARG A 7 -20.79 -18.20 2.04
CA ARG A 7 -21.21 -19.35 1.21
C ARG A 7 -20.46 -20.60 1.68
N ARG A 8 -21.21 -21.58 2.18
CA ARG A 8 -20.72 -22.93 2.41
C ARG A 8 -20.34 -23.57 1.07
N PRO A 9 -19.21 -24.28 0.98
CA PRO A 9 -18.84 -24.99 -0.25
C PRO A 9 -19.84 -26.11 -0.56
N PRO A 10 -20.11 -26.41 -1.84
CA PRO A 10 -21.01 -27.51 -2.23
C PRO A 10 -20.38 -28.87 -1.92
N ARG A 11 -21.13 -29.74 -1.29
CA ARG A 11 -20.76 -31.14 -1.03
C ARG A 11 -20.44 -31.84 -2.36
N ARG A 12 -19.20 -32.29 -2.53
CA ARG A 12 -18.82 -33.24 -3.58
C ARG A 12 -19.60 -34.55 -3.39
N ARG A 13 -20.41 -34.92 -4.35
CA ARG A 13 -20.91 -36.31 -4.52
C ARG A 13 -19.80 -37.13 -5.16
N GLY A 14 -19.37 -38.16 -4.46
CA GLY A 14 -18.44 -39.15 -4.97
C GLY A 14 -19.02 -39.94 -6.13
N TRP A 15 -18.20 -40.24 -7.11
CA TRP A 15 -18.41 -41.33 -8.05
C TRP A 15 -17.24 -42.31 -7.92
N ALA A 16 -17.62 -43.57 -7.76
CA ALA A 16 -16.74 -44.69 -7.57
C ALA A 16 -16.16 -45.17 -8.91
N GLY A 17 -14.94 -45.56 -8.82
CA GLY A 17 -14.13 -46.50 -9.50
C GLY A 17 -14.51 -47.15 -10.82
N ALA A 18 -13.50 -47.22 -11.71
CA ALA A 18 -13.24 -48.42 -12.51
C ALA A 18 -11.77 -48.41 -12.94
N THR A 19 -11.05 -49.36 -12.42
CA THR A 19 -9.74 -49.83 -12.83
C THR A 19 -9.79 -50.46 -14.24
N PHE A 20 -8.84 -50.16 -15.10
CA PHE A 20 -8.35 -51.09 -16.13
C PHE A 20 -6.86 -50.85 -16.37
N ALA A 21 -6.13 -51.98 -16.22
CA ALA A 21 -4.70 -52.13 -16.48
C ALA A 21 -4.46 -52.84 -17.81
N LEU A 22 -3.22 -52.84 -18.24
CA LEU A 22 -2.53 -53.53 -19.36
C LEU A 22 -2.67 -52.83 -20.75
N GLY A 23 -1.67 -52.62 -21.47
CA GLY A 23 -0.34 -53.16 -21.62
C GLY A 23 0.14 -52.82 -23.04
N LEU A 24 1.31 -52.55 -23.31
CA LEU A 24 2.25 -53.19 -24.24
C LEU A 24 3.32 -52.23 -24.72
N ALA A 25 4.55 -52.60 -24.47
CA ALA A 25 5.75 -52.02 -25.02
C ALA A 25 5.92 -52.35 -26.51
N LEU A 26 6.38 -51.43 -27.31
CA LEU A 26 7.08 -51.73 -28.57
C LEU A 26 8.22 -50.75 -28.81
N ILE A 27 9.38 -51.37 -28.93
CA ILE A 27 10.72 -50.81 -29.21
C ILE A 27 10.77 -50.34 -30.66
N VAL A 28 11.25 -49.10 -30.90
CA VAL A 28 11.89 -48.74 -32.19
C VAL A 28 13.20 -48.07 -31.88
N ALA A 29 14.27 -48.78 -32.16
CA ALA A 29 15.65 -48.26 -32.18
C ALA A 29 15.84 -47.47 -33.51
N ALA A 30 16.22 -46.22 -33.38
CA ALA A 30 16.76 -45.46 -34.49
C ALA A 30 18.16 -44.95 -34.11
N LEU A 31 19.13 -45.37 -34.94
CA LEU A 31 20.54 -45.04 -34.86
C LEU A 31 20.76 -43.53 -34.99
N THR A 32 21.41 -42.93 -34.04
CA THR A 32 22.03 -41.63 -34.17
C THR A 32 23.52 -41.75 -33.97
N GLN A 33 24.29 -41.44 -35.00
CA GLN A 33 25.74 -41.27 -34.94
C GLN A 33 26.09 -39.98 -34.19
N PRO A 34 27.17 -39.97 -33.36
CA PRO A 34 27.61 -38.76 -32.71
C PRO A 34 28.37 -37.84 -33.70
N VAL A 35 27.85 -36.63 -33.93
CA VAL A 35 28.62 -35.55 -34.54
C VAL A 35 29.56 -35.02 -33.47
N ALA A 36 30.87 -35.14 -33.69
CA ALA A 36 31.86 -34.51 -32.84
C ALA A 36 31.81 -32.98 -33.01
N VAL A 37 31.28 -32.30 -32.03
CA VAL A 37 31.41 -30.85 -31.92
C VAL A 37 32.71 -30.55 -31.20
N SER A 38 33.66 -29.96 -31.91
CA SER A 38 34.90 -29.42 -31.34
C SER A 38 34.56 -28.39 -30.27
N ALA A 39 34.91 -28.69 -29.01
CA ALA A 39 34.84 -27.71 -27.93
C ALA A 39 35.93 -26.66 -28.16
N ALA A 40 35.58 -25.51 -28.72
CA ALA A 40 36.36 -24.31 -28.56
C ALA A 40 36.23 -23.85 -27.10
N GLU A 41 37.29 -23.97 -26.30
CA GLU A 41 37.38 -23.36 -24.99
C GLU A 41 37.25 -21.85 -25.13
N HIS A 42 36.02 -21.34 -25.00
CA HIS A 42 35.79 -19.95 -24.62
C HIS A 42 36.03 -19.88 -23.12
N THR A 43 37.23 -19.47 -22.74
CA THR A 43 37.48 -18.87 -21.42
C THR A 43 36.69 -17.60 -21.34
N THR A 44 35.40 -17.68 -20.97
CA THR A 44 34.65 -16.55 -20.43
C THR A 44 35.33 -16.17 -19.10
N GLN A 45 36.25 -15.22 -19.14
CA GLN A 45 36.54 -14.41 -17.96
C GLN A 45 35.20 -13.84 -17.52
N THR A 46 34.59 -14.38 -16.50
CA THR A 46 33.52 -13.75 -15.72
C THR A 46 34.14 -12.49 -15.14
N ARG A 47 34.03 -11.36 -15.89
CA ARG A 47 34.23 -10.04 -15.32
C ARG A 47 33.14 -9.91 -14.27
N THR A 48 33.52 -9.93 -12.98
CA THR A 48 32.65 -9.47 -11.90
C THR A 48 32.10 -8.11 -12.34
N PRO A 49 30.77 -7.90 -12.37
CA PRO A 49 30.21 -6.63 -12.75
C PRO A 49 30.85 -5.54 -11.88
N GLN A 50 31.51 -4.58 -12.51
CA GLN A 50 32.13 -3.50 -11.76
C GLN A 50 31.01 -2.59 -11.24
N VAL A 51 30.79 -2.59 -9.91
CA VAL A 51 29.79 -1.73 -9.26
C VAL A 51 30.00 -0.29 -9.70
N THR A 52 28.93 0.36 -10.17
CA THR A 52 29.01 1.78 -10.58
C THR A 52 29.42 2.66 -9.40
N THR A 53 30.10 3.75 -9.69
CA THR A 53 30.44 4.77 -8.69
C THR A 53 29.42 5.87 -8.60
N ASP A 54 28.39 5.88 -9.45
CA ASP A 54 27.31 6.86 -9.46
C ASP A 54 25.98 6.18 -9.09
N TRP A 55 25.47 6.44 -7.91
CA TRP A 55 24.23 5.88 -7.37
C TRP A 55 22.99 6.24 -8.22
N ARG A 56 23.05 7.37 -8.97
CA ARG A 56 21.92 7.83 -9.80
C ARG A 56 21.55 6.85 -10.90
N GLN A 57 22.45 5.94 -11.24
CA GLN A 57 22.21 4.90 -12.24
C GLN A 57 21.23 3.82 -11.75
N TYR A 58 20.98 3.73 -10.44
CA TYR A 58 20.00 2.80 -9.87
C TYR A 58 18.60 3.41 -9.72
N VAL A 59 18.45 4.73 -9.84
CA VAL A 59 17.14 5.40 -9.72
C VAL A 59 16.25 5.04 -10.90
N GLN A 60 15.07 4.52 -10.59
CA GLN A 60 14.13 3.95 -11.57
C GLN A 60 12.99 4.89 -11.96
N THR A 61 12.82 5.99 -11.25
CA THR A 61 11.73 6.95 -11.47
C THR A 61 11.57 7.36 -12.93
N PRO A 62 10.34 7.32 -13.49
CA PRO A 62 10.08 7.73 -14.87
C PRO A 62 10.53 9.16 -15.14
N LYS A 63 11.31 9.37 -16.22
CA LYS A 63 11.86 10.70 -16.57
C LYS A 63 10.79 11.69 -17.00
N HIS A 64 9.68 11.20 -17.54
CA HIS A 64 8.58 11.99 -18.06
C HIS A 64 7.26 11.57 -17.40
N SER A 65 6.32 12.50 -17.29
CA SER A 65 4.95 12.22 -16.84
C SER A 65 4.17 11.40 -17.86
N ASP A 66 4.47 11.53 -19.15
CA ASP A 66 4.00 10.65 -20.21
C ASP A 66 4.96 9.47 -20.34
N VAL A 67 4.60 8.33 -19.79
CA VAL A 67 5.38 7.09 -19.90
C VAL A 67 4.97 6.36 -21.17
N CYS A 68 5.94 5.95 -21.96
CA CYS A 68 5.74 5.22 -23.20
C CYS A 68 6.30 3.81 -23.11
N PRO A 69 5.75 2.80 -23.82
CA PRO A 69 6.30 1.46 -23.81
C PRO A 69 7.70 1.40 -24.42
N VAL A 70 8.55 0.50 -23.90
CA VAL A 70 9.94 0.34 -24.33
C VAL A 70 10.12 -0.85 -25.28
N SER A 71 9.20 -1.83 -25.26
CA SER A 71 9.26 -2.97 -26.18
C SER A 71 7.87 -3.47 -26.60
N VAL A 72 7.83 -4.12 -27.75
CA VAL A 72 6.70 -4.94 -28.19
C VAL A 72 7.02 -6.38 -27.86
N VAL A 73 6.24 -6.98 -26.96
CA VAL A 73 6.42 -8.37 -26.54
C VAL A 73 5.91 -9.35 -27.60
N SER A 74 4.70 -9.08 -28.14
CA SER A 74 4.09 -9.90 -29.18
C SER A 74 3.04 -9.12 -29.97
N THR A 75 2.69 -9.63 -31.12
CA THR A 75 1.52 -9.20 -31.93
C THR A 75 0.82 -10.43 -32.46
N THR A 76 -0.50 -10.40 -32.54
CA THR A 76 -1.31 -11.40 -33.24
C THR A 76 -2.24 -10.71 -34.25
N GLY A 77 -2.73 -11.44 -35.24
CA GLY A 77 -3.58 -10.89 -36.29
C GLY A 77 -2.94 -9.76 -37.10
N PRO A 78 -3.73 -9.03 -37.91
CA PRO A 78 -3.23 -8.01 -38.82
C PRO A 78 -2.83 -6.71 -38.08
N VAL A 79 -1.57 -6.60 -37.70
CA VAL A 79 -0.94 -5.43 -37.05
C VAL A 79 0.22 -4.94 -37.93
N GLU A 80 0.21 -3.67 -38.30
CA GLU A 80 1.29 -3.03 -39.05
C GLU A 80 1.98 -1.95 -38.21
N GLY A 81 3.30 -1.98 -38.16
CA GLY A 81 4.10 -0.91 -37.55
C GLY A 81 4.05 -0.85 -36.00
N ALA A 82 3.81 -1.96 -35.26
CA ALA A 82 3.67 -1.99 -33.82
C ALA A 82 4.79 -1.25 -33.05
N ARG A 83 6.04 -1.29 -33.56
CA ARG A 83 7.19 -0.61 -32.97
C ARG A 83 7.11 0.93 -33.00
N ASN A 84 6.21 1.49 -33.80
CA ASN A 84 6.01 2.95 -33.84
C ASN A 84 5.36 3.49 -32.55
N LEU A 85 4.75 2.62 -31.72
CA LEU A 85 4.20 2.98 -30.40
C LEU A 85 5.25 3.11 -29.31
N LEU A 86 6.48 2.62 -29.56
CA LEU A 86 7.55 2.66 -28.56
C LEU A 86 8.10 4.07 -28.36
N CYS A 87 8.78 4.29 -27.25
CA CYS A 87 9.49 5.53 -26.95
C CYS A 87 10.38 5.96 -28.11
N GLY A 88 10.18 7.18 -28.60
CA GLY A 88 10.92 7.71 -29.77
C GLY A 88 10.42 7.23 -31.14
N GLY A 89 9.35 6.44 -31.18
CA GLY A 89 8.72 6.04 -32.44
C GLY A 89 8.15 7.23 -33.22
N THR A 90 8.29 7.25 -34.55
CA THR A 90 7.93 8.39 -35.41
C THR A 90 6.83 8.10 -36.44
N GLY A 91 6.27 6.91 -36.40
CA GLY A 91 5.21 6.50 -37.34
C GLY A 91 3.86 6.30 -36.65
N SER A 92 3.02 5.53 -37.30
CA SER A 92 1.76 5.07 -36.76
C SER A 92 1.65 3.55 -36.80
N THR A 93 0.80 2.99 -35.98
CA THR A 93 0.49 1.58 -35.90
C THR A 93 -0.94 1.36 -36.34
N THR A 94 -1.16 0.42 -37.26
CA THR A 94 -2.51 0.12 -37.77
C THR A 94 -2.92 -1.29 -37.38
N LEU A 95 -4.09 -1.38 -36.76
CA LEU A 95 -4.80 -2.62 -36.48
C LEU A 95 -5.97 -2.75 -37.48
N THR A 96 -6.10 -3.90 -38.10
CA THR A 96 -7.20 -4.18 -39.03
C THR A 96 -7.88 -5.49 -38.66
N TYR A 97 -9.17 -5.44 -38.37
CA TYR A 97 -9.96 -6.61 -37.98
C TYR A 97 -11.08 -6.83 -38.99
N THR A 98 -11.19 -8.07 -39.49
CA THR A 98 -12.30 -8.54 -40.34
C THR A 98 -13.06 -9.60 -39.57
N ALA A 99 -14.39 -9.69 -39.76
CA ALA A 99 -15.25 -10.59 -38.97
C ALA A 99 -14.87 -12.09 -39.10
N GLU A 100 -14.12 -12.47 -40.13
CA GLU A 100 -13.65 -13.84 -40.36
C GLU A 100 -12.18 -14.05 -39.95
N GLY A 101 -11.49 -13.00 -39.49
CA GLY A 101 -10.07 -13.01 -39.16
C GLY A 101 -9.81 -13.15 -37.64
N GLU A 102 -8.53 -13.28 -37.31
CA GLU A 102 -8.07 -13.17 -35.92
C GLU A 102 -8.05 -11.70 -35.50
N ALA A 103 -8.56 -11.42 -34.30
CA ALA A 103 -8.54 -10.08 -33.72
C ALA A 103 -7.08 -9.59 -33.56
N PRO A 104 -6.72 -8.43 -34.11
CA PRO A 104 -5.36 -7.92 -34.00
C PRO A 104 -5.10 -7.48 -32.55
N THR A 105 -4.00 -7.96 -32.01
CA THR A 105 -3.58 -7.68 -30.63
C THR A 105 -2.12 -7.29 -30.60
N ILE A 106 -1.78 -6.34 -29.72
CA ILE A 106 -0.41 -5.90 -29.44
C ILE A 106 -0.20 -6.02 -27.94
N LEU A 107 0.84 -6.73 -27.50
CA LEU A 107 1.30 -6.73 -26.11
C LEU A 107 2.55 -5.86 -25.99
N LEU A 108 2.45 -4.84 -25.17
CA LEU A 108 3.50 -3.85 -24.89
C LEU A 108 4.12 -4.09 -23.50
N ASP A 109 5.40 -3.71 -23.35
CA ASP A 109 6.13 -3.72 -22.07
C ASP A 109 6.69 -2.31 -21.81
N TYR A 110 6.37 -1.75 -20.67
CA TYR A 110 6.85 -0.46 -20.18
C TYR A 110 8.25 -0.54 -19.54
N GLY A 111 8.78 -1.76 -19.38
CA GLY A 111 10.14 -2.02 -18.86
C GLY A 111 10.23 -2.10 -17.36
N GLN A 112 9.29 -1.51 -16.66
CA GLN A 112 9.18 -1.51 -15.19
C GLN A 112 7.74 -1.24 -14.77
N GLU A 113 7.46 -1.40 -13.49
CA GLU A 113 6.19 -1.00 -12.89
C GLU A 113 5.92 0.48 -13.14
N THR A 114 4.68 0.80 -13.49
CA THR A 114 4.22 2.16 -13.70
C THR A 114 2.73 2.24 -13.35
N GLY A 115 2.21 3.41 -13.12
CA GLY A 115 0.79 3.56 -12.83
C GLY A 115 0.28 4.96 -13.16
N GLY A 116 -0.98 5.03 -13.58
CA GLY A 116 -1.59 6.29 -13.92
C GLY A 116 -2.81 6.14 -14.82
N LEU A 117 -2.97 7.06 -15.75
CA LEU A 117 -4.08 7.06 -16.70
C LEU A 117 -3.60 6.58 -18.06
N PRO A 118 -3.90 5.33 -18.47
CA PRO A 118 -3.61 4.86 -19.82
C PRO A 118 -4.30 5.71 -20.88
N TYR A 119 -3.66 5.89 -22.03
CA TYR A 119 -4.25 6.68 -23.12
C TYR A 119 -3.78 6.22 -24.50
N PHE A 120 -4.65 6.45 -25.48
CA PHE A 120 -4.39 6.19 -26.90
C PHE A 120 -4.63 7.46 -27.73
N THR A 121 -3.76 7.73 -28.68
CA THR A 121 -4.01 8.76 -29.71
C THR A 121 -4.36 8.08 -31.01
N VAL A 122 -5.65 8.11 -31.35
CA VAL A 122 -6.18 7.62 -32.60
C VAL A 122 -6.01 8.70 -33.68
N SER A 123 -5.35 8.38 -34.77
CA SER A 123 -5.14 9.27 -35.92
C SER A 123 -6.12 9.01 -37.07
N ALA A 124 -6.62 7.78 -37.24
CA ALA A 124 -7.61 7.40 -38.21
C ALA A 124 -8.40 6.16 -37.80
N LYS A 125 -9.62 6.04 -38.30
CA LYS A 125 -10.45 4.83 -38.16
C LYS A 125 -11.33 4.58 -39.38
N SER A 126 -11.77 3.32 -39.55
CA SER A 126 -12.88 2.97 -40.45
C SER A 126 -13.75 1.88 -39.83
N GLY A 127 -15.03 1.85 -40.15
CA GLY A 127 -16.01 1.01 -39.45
C GLY A 127 -16.45 1.62 -38.11
N SER A 128 -16.92 0.78 -37.19
CA SER A 128 -17.26 1.13 -35.81
C SER A 128 -16.38 0.31 -34.85
N PRO A 129 -15.07 0.55 -34.88
CA PRO A 129 -14.13 -0.25 -34.10
C PRO A 129 -14.21 0.08 -32.60
N THR A 130 -13.97 -0.95 -31.80
CA THR A 130 -13.78 -0.84 -30.34
C THR A 130 -12.37 -1.31 -30.00
N LEU A 131 -11.62 -0.53 -29.23
CA LEU A 131 -10.37 -0.94 -28.63
C LEU A 131 -10.65 -1.51 -27.23
N LYS A 132 -10.00 -2.60 -26.90
CA LYS A 132 -9.91 -3.14 -25.54
C LYS A 132 -8.45 -3.05 -25.10
N ALA A 133 -8.19 -2.48 -23.94
CA ALA A 133 -6.91 -2.50 -23.27
C ALA A 133 -6.99 -3.38 -22.03
N ALA A 134 -5.98 -4.21 -21.80
CA ALA A 134 -5.86 -5.05 -20.61
C ALA A 134 -4.48 -4.84 -20.00
N TYR A 135 -4.40 -4.84 -18.65
CA TYR A 135 -3.23 -4.43 -17.90
C TYR A 135 -2.74 -5.55 -17.00
N SER A 136 -1.42 -5.61 -16.77
CA SER A 136 -0.83 -6.59 -15.87
C SER A 136 0.51 -6.09 -15.32
N GLU A 137 0.74 -6.33 -14.02
CA GLU A 137 2.05 -6.14 -13.41
C GLU A 137 3.05 -7.22 -13.89
N GLY A 138 2.65 -8.50 -13.85
CA GLY A 138 3.46 -9.63 -14.25
C GLY A 138 3.09 -10.17 -15.63
N ARG A 139 4.10 -10.50 -16.45
CA ARG A 139 3.87 -11.04 -17.80
C ARG A 139 3.08 -12.36 -17.78
N GLU A 140 3.31 -13.20 -16.77
CA GLU A 140 2.67 -14.51 -16.66
C GLU A 140 1.18 -14.42 -16.37
N TYR A 141 0.72 -13.30 -15.80
CA TYR A 141 -0.67 -13.07 -15.45
C TYR A 141 -1.47 -12.35 -16.52
N MET A 142 -0.79 -11.91 -17.60
CA MET A 142 -1.49 -11.21 -18.70
C MET A 142 -2.50 -12.12 -19.38
N SER A 143 -3.73 -11.66 -19.41
CA SER A 143 -4.86 -12.28 -20.11
C SER A 143 -5.66 -11.23 -20.89
N PRO A 144 -6.65 -11.61 -21.72
CA PRO A 144 -7.57 -10.64 -22.32
C PRO A 144 -8.38 -9.81 -21.31
N SER A 145 -8.38 -10.20 -20.03
CA SER A 145 -9.00 -9.46 -18.93
C SER A 145 -7.94 -8.90 -17.96
N GLY A 146 -6.70 -8.76 -18.43
CA GLY A 146 -5.56 -8.35 -17.60
C GLY A 146 -5.14 -9.46 -16.62
N ASP A 147 -4.54 -9.06 -15.50
CA ASP A 147 -4.12 -9.97 -14.44
C ASP A 147 -5.23 -10.28 -13.41
N GLY A 148 -6.48 -9.99 -13.77
CA GLY A 148 -7.67 -10.30 -12.98
C GLY A 148 -8.11 -9.16 -12.09
N ALA A 149 -9.42 -9.05 -11.89
CA ALA A 149 -10.02 -8.04 -11.03
C ALA A 149 -9.62 -8.26 -9.56
N ALA A 150 -9.34 -7.18 -8.88
CA ALA A 150 -9.18 -7.15 -7.43
C ALA A 150 -10.41 -6.42 -6.85
N PRO A 151 -11.48 -7.15 -6.49
CA PRO A 151 -12.77 -6.56 -6.14
C PRO A 151 -12.75 -5.72 -4.85
N TRP A 152 -11.66 -5.79 -4.09
CA TRP A 152 -11.41 -4.99 -2.89
C TRP A 152 -10.44 -3.83 -3.14
N ALA A 153 -9.90 -3.70 -4.36
CA ALA A 153 -8.97 -2.62 -4.69
C ALA A 153 -9.72 -1.32 -4.95
N ASP A 154 -9.14 -0.24 -4.49
CA ASP A 154 -9.61 1.09 -4.83
C ASP A 154 -9.10 1.55 -6.18
N GLY A 155 -9.87 2.38 -6.84
CA GLY A 155 -9.60 2.80 -8.21
C GLY A 155 -10.30 1.90 -9.22
N ASP A 156 -9.66 1.68 -10.38
CA ASP A 156 -10.20 0.79 -11.38
C ASP A 156 -9.95 -0.66 -10.98
N SER A 157 -10.98 -1.31 -10.45
CA SER A 157 -10.94 -2.73 -10.09
C SER A 157 -10.93 -3.65 -11.32
N SER A 158 -11.35 -3.15 -12.48
CA SER A 158 -11.22 -3.83 -13.76
C SER A 158 -9.79 -3.71 -14.25
N ARG A 159 -9.20 -4.83 -14.62
CA ARG A 159 -7.88 -4.85 -15.24
C ARG A 159 -7.98 -4.84 -16.78
N PHE A 160 -9.09 -4.36 -17.30
CA PHE A 160 -9.29 -4.06 -18.71
C PHE A 160 -10.35 -2.97 -18.90
N ASP A 161 -10.19 -2.21 -19.96
CA ASP A 161 -11.11 -1.17 -20.38
C ASP A 161 -11.52 -1.34 -21.82
N THR A 162 -12.70 -0.82 -22.17
CA THR A 162 -13.27 -0.88 -23.51
C THR A 162 -13.57 0.53 -24.03
N TYR A 163 -13.06 0.85 -25.23
CA TYR A 163 -13.12 2.17 -25.81
C TYR A 163 -13.76 2.15 -27.20
N PRO A 164 -15.04 2.50 -27.36
CA PRO A 164 -15.63 2.75 -28.66
C PRO A 164 -14.91 3.91 -29.36
N VAL A 165 -14.36 3.66 -30.56
CA VAL A 165 -13.59 4.68 -31.26
C VAL A 165 -14.51 5.43 -32.25
N SER A 166 -14.87 6.67 -31.88
CA SER A 166 -15.75 7.52 -32.69
C SER A 166 -15.01 8.27 -33.82
N GLY A 167 -13.72 8.56 -33.66
CA GLY A 167 -12.91 9.31 -34.63
C GLY A 167 -11.49 9.56 -34.16
N PRO A 168 -10.71 10.37 -34.91
CA PRO A 168 -9.41 10.84 -34.46
C PRO A 168 -9.53 11.63 -33.15
N ALA A 169 -8.87 11.15 -32.08
CA ALA A 169 -8.87 11.78 -30.76
C ALA A 169 -7.77 11.15 -29.87
N THR A 170 -7.39 11.83 -28.80
CA THR A 170 -6.73 11.18 -27.67
C THR A 170 -7.79 10.72 -26.68
N ILE A 171 -7.87 9.43 -26.48
CA ILE A 171 -8.74 8.77 -25.53
C ILE A 171 -7.87 8.49 -24.28
N THR A 172 -8.25 9.01 -23.14
CA THR A 172 -7.56 8.76 -21.88
C THR A 172 -8.49 7.97 -20.98
N ASN A 173 -7.98 6.95 -20.29
CA ASN A 173 -8.76 6.20 -19.31
C ASN A 173 -9.31 7.16 -18.25
N ARG A 174 -10.51 6.91 -17.82
CA ARG A 174 -11.19 7.69 -16.79
C ARG A 174 -10.61 7.38 -15.39
N TYR A 175 -10.26 6.13 -15.17
CA TYR A 175 -9.75 5.64 -13.91
C TYR A 175 -8.24 5.41 -13.96
N ALA A 176 -7.60 5.52 -12.81
CA ALA A 176 -6.20 5.19 -12.69
C ALA A 176 -6.02 3.66 -12.67
N GLN A 177 -5.22 3.16 -13.60
CA GLN A 177 -4.58 1.86 -13.40
C GLN A 177 -3.38 2.09 -12.49
N GLY A 178 -3.44 1.53 -11.27
CA GLY A 178 -2.47 1.88 -10.23
C GLY A 178 -1.08 1.35 -10.48
N GLY A 179 -1.00 0.07 -10.85
CA GLY A 179 0.26 -0.63 -11.13
C GLY A 179 0.14 -1.52 -12.34
N GLU A 180 0.98 -1.29 -13.35
CA GLU A 180 1.12 -2.15 -14.53
C GLU A 180 2.51 -2.02 -15.14
N ARG A 181 3.00 -3.12 -15.70
CA ARG A 181 4.17 -3.14 -16.57
C ARG A 181 3.80 -3.51 -18.01
N TYR A 182 2.73 -4.29 -18.16
CA TYR A 182 2.31 -4.80 -19.47
C TYR A 182 0.91 -4.29 -19.82
N GLU A 183 0.75 -3.86 -21.07
CA GLU A 183 -0.53 -3.45 -21.64
C GLU A 183 -0.81 -4.23 -22.92
N GLN A 184 -1.98 -4.87 -22.99
CA GLN A 184 -2.46 -5.56 -24.17
C GLN A 184 -3.55 -4.77 -24.84
N ILE A 185 -3.35 -4.35 -26.09
CA ILE A 185 -4.32 -3.61 -26.89
C ILE A 185 -4.89 -4.54 -27.94
N THR A 186 -6.22 -4.71 -27.94
CA THR A 186 -6.95 -5.54 -28.91
C THR A 186 -7.99 -4.72 -29.63
N LEU A 187 -8.09 -4.86 -30.97
CA LEU A 187 -9.24 -4.37 -31.73
C LEU A 187 -10.33 -5.43 -31.66
N SER A 188 -11.39 -5.20 -30.87
CA SER A 188 -12.41 -6.22 -30.55
C SER A 188 -13.56 -6.29 -31.53
N ASP A 189 -13.81 -5.19 -32.31
CA ASP A 189 -14.84 -5.15 -33.32
C ASP A 189 -14.27 -4.96 -34.71
N PRO A 190 -14.95 -5.50 -35.78
CA PRO A 190 -14.50 -5.36 -37.14
C PRO A 190 -14.34 -3.89 -37.57
N GLY A 191 -13.20 -3.58 -38.18
CA GLY A 191 -12.83 -2.23 -38.57
C GLY A 191 -11.33 -2.02 -38.70
N ARG A 192 -10.93 -0.78 -38.71
CA ARG A 192 -9.52 -0.38 -38.76
C ARG A 192 -9.29 0.79 -37.81
N VAL A 193 -8.23 0.72 -37.03
CA VAL A 193 -7.76 1.81 -36.18
C VAL A 193 -6.28 2.06 -36.43
N THR A 194 -5.92 3.34 -36.54
CA THR A 194 -4.53 3.77 -36.65
C THR A 194 -4.18 4.59 -35.41
N LEU A 195 -3.24 4.07 -34.64
CA LEU A 195 -2.72 4.69 -33.41
C LEU A 195 -1.41 5.43 -33.72
N SER A 196 -1.29 6.66 -33.28
CA SER A 196 -0.05 7.44 -33.38
C SER A 196 0.73 7.48 -32.06
N LYS A 197 0.07 7.18 -30.92
CA LYS A 197 0.69 7.13 -29.60
C LYS A 197 -0.12 6.24 -28.65
N VAL A 198 0.59 5.57 -27.76
CA VAL A 198 0.06 4.85 -26.61
C VAL A 198 0.95 5.20 -25.42
N GLY A 199 0.40 5.27 -24.22
CA GLY A 199 1.18 5.53 -23.03
C GLY A 199 0.33 5.68 -21.77
N ILE A 200 1.00 5.96 -20.68
CA ILE A 200 0.41 6.14 -19.35
C ILE A 200 0.76 7.54 -18.86
N LYS A 201 -0.23 8.31 -18.42
CA LYS A 201 -0.03 9.56 -17.70
C LYS A 201 0.23 9.22 -16.25
N TYR A 202 1.49 9.19 -15.88
CA TYR A 202 1.95 8.84 -14.54
C TYR A 202 1.44 9.84 -13.49
N ILE A 203 0.82 9.36 -12.42
CA ILE A 203 0.14 10.19 -11.40
C ILE A 203 0.77 10.10 -10.01
N ALA A 204 1.65 9.14 -9.74
CA ALA A 204 2.35 9.02 -8.46
C ALA A 204 3.55 9.97 -8.37
N ASP A 205 4.27 9.96 -7.23
CA ASP A 205 5.46 10.79 -7.05
C ASP A 205 6.54 10.47 -8.09
N ARG A 206 7.12 11.50 -8.63
CA ARG A 206 8.12 11.41 -9.67
C ARG A 206 9.40 12.18 -9.32
N THR A 207 9.80 12.08 -8.06
CA THR A 207 11.05 12.68 -7.61
C THR A 207 12.23 12.05 -8.33
N GLN A 208 12.91 12.85 -9.14
CA GLN A 208 14.06 12.43 -9.94
C GLN A 208 15.32 12.28 -9.07
N ALA A 209 16.35 11.62 -9.59
CA ALA A 209 17.63 11.44 -8.87
C ALA A 209 18.22 12.74 -8.29
N SER A 210 17.99 13.90 -8.91
CA SER A 210 18.42 15.19 -8.38
C SER A 210 17.63 15.67 -7.17
N GLY A 211 16.44 15.10 -6.93
CA GLY A 211 15.58 15.41 -5.80
C GLY A 211 15.72 14.44 -4.62
N TYR A 212 16.37 13.29 -4.81
CA TYR A 212 16.67 12.37 -3.71
C TYR A 212 17.55 13.06 -2.68
N GLN A 213 17.07 13.13 -1.45
CA GLN A 213 17.83 13.73 -0.35
C GLN A 213 18.70 12.69 0.34
N GLY A 214 18.22 11.43 0.45
CA GLY A 214 19.01 10.29 0.90
C GLY A 214 19.55 9.45 -0.26
N HIS A 215 20.66 8.77 -0.05
CA HIS A 215 21.19 7.80 -1.01
C HIS A 215 22.13 6.80 -0.35
N PHE A 216 22.23 5.63 -0.97
CA PHE A 216 23.05 4.53 -0.52
C PHE A 216 23.83 3.94 -1.71
N LEU A 217 25.05 3.54 -1.47
CA LEU A 217 25.86 2.80 -2.42
C LEU A 217 26.87 1.94 -1.67
N SER A 218 27.00 0.68 -2.07
CA SER A 218 27.90 -0.32 -1.46
C SER A 218 28.71 -1.07 -2.48
N SER A 219 29.61 -1.94 -2.02
CA SER A 219 30.37 -2.86 -2.86
C SER A 219 29.52 -3.99 -3.45
N SER A 220 28.27 -4.15 -3.05
CA SER A 220 27.31 -5.12 -3.62
C SER A 220 26.33 -4.44 -4.57
N ASP A 221 26.35 -4.85 -5.84
CA ASP A 221 25.40 -4.38 -6.86
C ASP A 221 23.97 -4.78 -6.52
N GLU A 222 23.78 -5.98 -5.95
CA GLU A 222 22.49 -6.49 -5.52
C GLU A 222 21.86 -5.62 -4.42
N LEU A 223 22.62 -5.32 -3.34
CA LEU A 223 22.12 -4.47 -2.25
C LEU A 223 21.81 -3.04 -2.72
N ASN A 224 22.59 -2.53 -3.69
CA ASN A 224 22.29 -1.24 -4.31
C ASN A 224 20.95 -1.31 -5.05
N LYS A 225 20.73 -2.34 -5.88
CA LYS A 225 19.45 -2.54 -6.58
C LYS A 225 18.28 -2.72 -5.61
N ILE A 226 18.44 -3.50 -4.54
CA ILE A 226 17.42 -3.67 -3.50
C ILE A 226 17.04 -2.33 -2.87
N TRP A 227 18.04 -1.51 -2.49
CA TRP A 227 17.78 -0.20 -1.89
C TRP A 227 16.95 0.72 -2.80
N TYR A 228 17.33 0.80 -4.10
CA TYR A 228 16.64 1.68 -5.06
C TYR A 228 15.32 1.11 -5.55
N ALA A 229 15.16 -0.20 -5.56
CA ALA A 229 13.86 -0.82 -5.83
C ALA A 229 12.86 -0.52 -4.71
N GLY A 230 13.27 -0.58 -3.43
CA GLY A 230 12.42 -0.16 -2.32
C GLY A 230 12.05 1.32 -2.39
N ALA A 231 13.01 2.20 -2.70
CA ALA A 231 12.71 3.61 -2.88
C ALA A 231 11.77 3.89 -4.06
N TYR A 232 11.86 3.10 -5.14
CA TYR A 232 10.95 3.22 -6.29
C TYR A 232 9.57 2.65 -5.97
N THR A 233 9.48 1.53 -5.26
CA THR A 233 8.20 0.99 -4.76
C THR A 233 7.46 2.07 -3.96
N LEU A 234 8.11 2.68 -2.97
CA LEU A 234 7.52 3.80 -2.24
C LEU A 234 7.01 4.90 -3.18
N GLN A 235 7.80 5.31 -4.19
CA GLN A 235 7.38 6.38 -5.11
C GLN A 235 6.13 6.02 -5.91
N THR A 236 5.88 4.74 -6.24
CA THR A 236 4.64 4.32 -6.92
C THR A 236 3.43 4.44 -6.00
N ASP A 237 3.64 4.43 -4.68
CA ASP A 237 2.61 4.46 -3.65
C ASP A 237 2.36 5.89 -3.11
N LEU A 238 3.28 6.84 -3.39
CA LEU A 238 3.12 8.25 -3.04
C LEU A 238 2.22 8.96 -4.06
N VAL A 239 1.02 9.32 -3.64
CA VAL A 239 0.02 9.98 -4.50
C VAL A 239 -0.11 11.46 -4.12
N PRO A 240 0.32 12.40 -4.99
CA PRO A 240 0.19 13.82 -4.72
C PRO A 240 -1.26 14.27 -4.52
N ALA A 241 -1.49 15.30 -3.72
CA ALA A 241 -2.82 15.86 -3.56
C ALA A 241 -3.46 16.24 -4.90
N ASN A 242 -4.74 15.92 -5.06
CA ASN A 242 -5.54 16.17 -6.27
C ASN A 242 -5.00 15.50 -7.56
N SER A 243 -4.24 14.43 -7.44
CA SER A 243 -3.71 13.69 -8.60
C SER A 243 -4.58 12.51 -9.04
N LEU A 244 -5.43 11.98 -8.15
CA LEU A 244 -6.40 10.98 -8.54
C LEU A 244 -7.55 11.62 -9.32
N PRO A 245 -8.07 10.94 -10.36
CA PRO A 245 -9.26 11.42 -11.06
C PRO A 245 -10.43 11.55 -10.09
N GLY A 246 -11.16 12.65 -10.15
CA GLY A 246 -12.43 12.75 -9.46
C GLY A 246 -13.45 11.82 -10.10
N SER A 247 -14.30 11.22 -9.28
CA SER A 247 -15.37 10.33 -9.71
C SER A 247 -16.49 11.06 -10.47
N TRP A 248 -16.55 12.39 -10.36
CA TRP A 248 -17.49 13.22 -11.11
C TRP A 248 -16.83 13.98 -12.25
N SER A 249 -17.46 13.92 -13.42
CA SER A 249 -17.01 14.63 -14.61
C SER A 249 -18.20 15.01 -15.50
N ILE A 250 -17.99 15.92 -16.44
CA ILE A 250 -19.00 16.18 -17.49
C ILE A 250 -18.59 15.39 -18.73
N GLN A 251 -19.41 14.43 -19.09
CA GLN A 251 -19.22 13.58 -20.28
C GLN A 251 -20.51 13.55 -21.11
N ASP A 252 -20.41 13.56 -22.41
CA ASP A 252 -21.56 13.52 -23.32
C ASP A 252 -22.69 14.52 -23.01
N GLY A 253 -22.32 15.70 -22.46
CA GLY A 253 -23.27 16.73 -22.09
C GLY A 253 -24.15 16.39 -20.89
N ALA A 254 -23.61 15.61 -19.95
CA ALA A 254 -24.24 15.27 -18.68
C ALA A 254 -23.18 15.16 -17.57
N LEU A 255 -23.60 15.31 -16.32
CA LEU A 255 -22.82 14.92 -15.16
C LEU A 255 -22.70 13.39 -15.18
N SER A 256 -21.52 12.85 -15.30
CA SER A 256 -21.23 11.44 -15.10
C SER A 256 -20.69 11.28 -13.68
N ALA A 257 -21.37 10.48 -12.88
CA ALA A 257 -20.93 9.98 -11.61
C ALA A 257 -20.62 8.51 -11.81
N GLY A 258 -19.37 8.10 -11.58
CA GLY A 258 -18.94 6.74 -11.69
C GLY A 258 -18.13 6.40 -10.48
N GLY A 259 -18.39 5.24 -9.91
CA GLY A 259 -17.59 4.76 -8.81
C GLY A 259 -16.16 4.57 -9.27
N SER A 260 -15.28 5.36 -8.73
CA SER A 260 -13.99 4.79 -8.42
C SER A 260 -14.20 4.19 -7.05
N ARG A 261 -13.83 2.97 -6.79
CA ARG A 261 -13.98 2.34 -5.46
C ARG A 261 -13.29 3.09 -4.33
N VAL A 262 -12.67 4.20 -4.65
CA VAL A 262 -12.06 5.18 -3.76
C VAL A 262 -13.10 5.98 -2.96
N ASN A 263 -14.37 6.02 -3.39
CA ASN A 263 -15.39 6.84 -2.77
C ASN A 263 -16.72 6.13 -2.68
N ASP A 264 -16.99 5.57 -1.52
CA ASP A 264 -18.33 5.23 -1.11
C ASP A 264 -19.04 6.50 -0.66
N GLY A 265 -19.99 7.00 -1.46
CA GLY A 265 -20.68 8.17 -1.02
C GLY A 265 -21.64 8.77 -2.03
N ALA A 266 -21.94 10.02 -1.80
CA ALA A 266 -22.74 10.84 -2.70
C ALA A 266 -22.16 12.25 -2.76
N GLY A 267 -22.18 12.84 -3.94
CA GLY A 267 -22.02 14.28 -4.09
C GLY A 267 -23.30 14.96 -3.71
N VAL A 268 -23.24 15.90 -2.77
CA VAL A 268 -24.41 16.56 -2.20
C VAL A 268 -24.38 18.06 -2.51
N LEU A 269 -25.49 18.61 -2.92
CA LEU A 269 -25.61 20.04 -3.23
C LEU A 269 -25.23 20.89 -2.00
N ASN A 270 -24.31 21.83 -2.13
CA ASN A 270 -23.73 22.66 -1.05
C ASN A 270 -24.72 23.67 -0.44
N ARG A 271 -26.00 23.58 -0.78
CA ARG A 271 -27.09 24.44 -0.28
C ARG A 271 -28.34 23.61 -0.04
N GLY A 272 -29.24 24.10 0.76
CA GLY A 272 -30.53 23.47 0.96
C GLY A 272 -30.63 22.49 2.11
N SER A 273 -29.68 22.47 3.05
CA SER A 273 -29.71 21.63 4.26
C SER A 273 -30.98 21.84 5.12
N SER A 274 -31.66 22.98 4.97
CA SER A 274 -32.93 23.31 5.68
C SER A 274 -34.18 23.11 4.83
N TRP A 275 -34.09 22.55 3.62
CA TRP A 275 -35.30 22.30 2.80
C TRP A 275 -36.08 21.12 3.38
N SER A 276 -37.37 21.35 3.71
CA SER A 276 -38.26 20.31 4.27
C SER A 276 -39.19 19.71 3.22
N ASP A 277 -39.82 20.58 2.40
CA ASP A 277 -40.82 20.21 1.42
C ASP A 277 -40.43 20.72 0.03
N TYR A 278 -40.11 19.78 -0.85
CA TYR A 278 -39.70 20.10 -2.22
C TYR A 278 -39.92 18.92 -3.16
N THR A 279 -39.90 19.19 -4.46
CA THR A 279 -39.76 18.17 -5.51
C THR A 279 -38.45 18.41 -6.23
N ALA A 280 -37.61 17.40 -6.25
CA ALA A 280 -36.42 17.31 -7.08
C ALA A 280 -36.73 16.50 -8.33
N THR A 281 -36.51 17.09 -9.51
CA THR A 281 -36.66 16.39 -10.80
C THR A 281 -35.35 16.45 -11.57
N PHE A 282 -34.95 15.34 -12.09
CA PHE A 282 -33.73 15.20 -12.91
C PHE A 282 -33.88 14.04 -13.90
N ARG A 283 -33.00 13.99 -14.88
CA ARG A 283 -32.87 12.83 -15.76
C ARG A 283 -31.63 12.04 -15.37
N THR A 284 -31.74 10.71 -15.40
CA THR A 284 -30.66 9.78 -15.17
C THR A 284 -30.60 8.70 -16.26
N ARG A 285 -29.43 8.16 -16.53
CA ARG A 285 -29.24 6.91 -17.27
C ARG A 285 -28.20 6.09 -16.53
N ILE A 286 -28.43 4.82 -16.36
CA ILE A 286 -27.47 3.84 -15.88
C ILE A 286 -26.54 3.56 -17.03
N LEU A 287 -25.24 3.62 -16.81
CA LEU A 287 -24.21 3.23 -17.78
C LEU A 287 -23.61 1.87 -17.39
N HIS A 288 -23.57 1.60 -16.07
CA HIS A 288 -23.18 0.33 -15.51
C HIS A 288 -23.84 0.18 -14.13
N ASP A 289 -24.47 -0.96 -13.89
CA ASP A 289 -25.02 -1.47 -12.65
C ASP A 289 -26.17 -0.65 -12.06
N GLN A 290 -25.95 0.52 -11.50
CA GLN A 290 -26.93 1.24 -10.70
C GLN A 290 -26.88 2.76 -10.93
N ALA A 291 -27.96 3.46 -10.51
CA ALA A 291 -28.02 4.90 -10.39
C ALA A 291 -28.66 5.29 -9.05
N GLY A 292 -27.93 6.02 -8.22
CA GLY A 292 -28.43 6.44 -6.90
C GLY A 292 -28.57 7.95 -6.73
N TRP A 293 -29.51 8.38 -5.86
CA TRP A 293 -29.63 9.76 -5.45
C TRP A 293 -30.09 9.87 -4.01
N MET A 294 -29.73 10.96 -3.36
CA MET A 294 -30.17 11.27 -1.99
C MET A 294 -31.27 12.32 -1.97
N ALA A 295 -32.20 12.19 -1.01
CA ALA A 295 -33.15 13.22 -0.63
C ALA A 295 -33.03 13.53 0.87
N ARG A 296 -33.37 14.76 1.27
CA ARG A 296 -33.14 15.27 2.64
C ARG A 296 -31.73 14.96 3.15
N ALA A 297 -30.76 15.07 2.25
CA ALA A 297 -29.35 14.89 2.61
C ALA A 297 -28.88 16.07 3.48
N GLN A 298 -28.31 15.76 4.64
CA GLN A 298 -27.61 16.74 5.48
C GLN A 298 -26.15 16.87 5.01
N ASN A 299 -25.60 15.76 4.56
CA ASN A 299 -24.29 15.57 3.92
C ASN A 299 -24.31 14.23 3.18
N SER A 300 -23.16 13.77 2.66
CA SER A 300 -23.03 12.50 1.92
C SER A 300 -23.33 11.25 2.77
N GLN A 301 -23.30 11.35 4.09
CA GLN A 301 -23.46 10.22 5.02
C GLN A 301 -24.74 10.30 5.86
N ASN A 302 -25.58 11.30 5.65
CA ASN A 302 -26.80 11.49 6.42
C ASN A 302 -27.93 11.95 5.50
N GLY A 303 -28.94 11.11 5.34
CA GLY A 303 -30.11 11.38 4.50
C GLY A 303 -30.82 10.11 4.06
N TYR A 304 -31.76 10.23 3.12
CA TYR A 304 -32.38 9.10 2.46
C TYR A 304 -31.71 8.85 1.12
N LEU A 305 -31.37 7.59 0.83
CA LEU A 305 -30.74 7.16 -0.41
C LEU A 305 -31.71 6.24 -1.17
N PHE A 306 -31.86 6.51 -2.45
CA PHE A 306 -32.66 5.74 -3.40
C PHE A 306 -31.76 5.24 -4.51
N ILE A 307 -31.89 3.96 -4.89
CA ILE A 307 -31.04 3.30 -5.88
C ILE A 307 -31.93 2.59 -6.89
N LEU A 308 -31.82 2.95 -8.15
CA LEU A 308 -32.32 2.18 -9.28
C LEU A 308 -31.28 1.16 -9.66
N ASP A 309 -31.68 -0.11 -9.64
CA ASP A 309 -30.81 -1.24 -9.90
C ASP A 309 -31.30 -1.94 -11.20
N ASP A 310 -30.44 -2.04 -12.21
CA ASP A 310 -30.69 -2.77 -13.45
C ASP A 310 -29.88 -4.06 -13.53
N SER A 311 -28.94 -4.26 -12.61
CA SER A 311 -27.94 -5.31 -12.68
C SER A 311 -28.52 -6.71 -12.47
N THR A 312 -28.01 -7.62 -13.26
CA THR A 312 -28.13 -9.05 -13.04
C THR A 312 -26.89 -9.66 -12.37
N ASP A 313 -25.79 -8.88 -12.25
CA ASP A 313 -24.45 -9.42 -11.97
C ASP A 313 -24.01 -9.33 -10.50
N THR A 314 -24.49 -8.37 -9.72
CA THR A 314 -23.95 -8.08 -8.37
C THR A 314 -24.65 -8.80 -7.22
N GLY A 315 -25.66 -9.63 -7.51
CA GLY A 315 -26.42 -10.38 -6.49
C GLY A 315 -27.47 -9.52 -5.76
N GLY A 316 -27.76 -8.31 -6.27
CA GLY A 316 -28.92 -7.51 -5.95
C GLY A 316 -30.20 -8.12 -6.53
N ALA A 317 -31.35 -7.53 -6.25
CA ALA A 317 -32.61 -7.86 -6.91
C ALA A 317 -32.72 -7.02 -8.18
N PRO A 318 -32.55 -7.59 -9.38
CA PRO A 318 -32.52 -6.80 -10.61
C PRO A 318 -33.86 -6.07 -10.83
N ASN A 319 -33.78 -4.90 -11.43
CA ASN A 319 -34.93 -4.04 -11.73
C ASN A 319 -35.75 -3.67 -10.49
N THR A 320 -35.07 -3.17 -9.47
CA THR A 320 -35.70 -2.69 -8.25
C THR A 320 -35.35 -1.21 -7.98
N LEU A 321 -36.23 -0.56 -7.22
CA LEU A 321 -35.87 0.63 -6.47
C LEU A 321 -35.56 0.20 -5.04
N GLN A 322 -34.33 0.43 -4.57
CA GLN A 322 -33.93 0.21 -3.18
C GLN A 322 -34.05 1.55 -2.42
N GLU A 323 -34.44 1.45 -1.16
CA GLU A 323 -34.68 2.61 -0.30
C GLU A 323 -33.94 2.42 1.02
N LEU A 324 -33.12 3.39 1.36
CA LEU A 324 -32.20 3.33 2.48
C LEU A 324 -32.26 4.61 3.32
N SER A 325 -32.19 4.47 4.64
CA SER A 325 -31.80 5.54 5.55
C SER A 325 -30.30 5.43 5.77
N VAL A 326 -29.57 6.51 5.50
CA VAL A 326 -28.13 6.61 5.73
C VAL A 326 -27.94 7.50 6.94
N HIS A 327 -27.29 6.98 7.99
CA HIS A 327 -26.97 7.73 9.20
C HIS A 327 -25.53 7.48 9.61
N ASP A 328 -24.74 8.54 9.64
CA ASP A 328 -23.29 8.49 9.89
C ASP A 328 -22.57 7.44 9.02
N GLY A 329 -23.02 7.32 7.75
CA GLY A 329 -22.50 6.36 6.78
C GLY A 329 -23.12 4.97 6.85
N ALA A 330 -23.82 4.62 7.93
CA ALA A 330 -24.48 3.32 8.04
C ALA A 330 -25.77 3.26 7.24
N TYR A 331 -25.93 2.21 6.45
CA TYR A 331 -27.07 1.97 5.56
C TYR A 331 -28.10 1.08 6.25
N THR A 332 -29.32 1.57 6.44
CA THR A 332 -30.44 0.78 6.93
C THR A 332 -31.50 0.70 5.85
N SER A 333 -31.84 -0.50 5.36
CA SER A 333 -32.91 -0.68 4.40
C SER A 333 -34.27 -0.27 5.00
N ILE A 334 -35.00 0.61 4.31
CA ILE A 334 -36.35 1.06 4.68
C ILE A 334 -37.41 0.57 3.71
N GLY A 335 -37.00 0.06 2.54
CA GLY A 335 -37.87 -0.54 1.54
C GLY A 335 -37.13 -1.04 0.31
N SER A 336 -37.83 -1.80 -0.51
CA SER A 336 -37.41 -2.17 -1.86
C SER A 336 -38.66 -2.52 -2.68
N VAL A 337 -38.74 -1.98 -3.88
CA VAL A 337 -39.90 -2.13 -4.77
C VAL A 337 -39.44 -2.58 -6.16
N ALA A 338 -40.14 -3.61 -6.71
CA ALA A 338 -39.86 -4.04 -8.09
C ALA A 338 -40.36 -2.97 -9.08
N LEU A 339 -39.51 -2.63 -10.05
CA LEU A 339 -39.87 -1.68 -11.10
C LEU A 339 -40.88 -2.29 -12.08
N PRO A 340 -41.80 -1.51 -12.62
CA PRO A 340 -42.86 -2.02 -13.52
C PRO A 340 -42.31 -2.52 -14.86
N SER A 341 -41.11 -2.10 -15.25
CA SER A 341 -40.40 -2.55 -16.45
C SER A 341 -38.90 -2.57 -16.20
N PRO A 342 -38.17 -3.50 -16.82
CA PRO A 342 -36.70 -3.49 -16.78
C PRO A 342 -36.11 -2.20 -17.29
N LEU A 343 -35.07 -1.70 -16.60
CA LEU A 343 -34.25 -0.58 -17.06
C LEU A 343 -33.16 -1.10 -17.99
N ALA A 344 -32.98 -0.43 -19.10
CA ALA A 344 -31.92 -0.75 -20.04
C ALA A 344 -30.78 0.27 -19.87
N GLU A 345 -29.56 -0.24 -19.74
CA GLU A 345 -28.34 0.61 -19.74
C GLU A 345 -28.33 1.59 -20.93
N GLY A 346 -27.79 2.77 -20.69
CA GLY A 346 -27.70 3.84 -21.69
C GLY A 346 -29.02 4.58 -21.97
N THR A 347 -30.15 4.14 -21.41
CA THR A 347 -31.47 4.78 -21.63
C THR A 347 -31.72 5.88 -20.61
N TRP A 348 -32.16 7.03 -21.08
CA TRP A 348 -32.52 8.17 -20.23
C TRP A 348 -33.93 8.05 -19.63
N HIS A 349 -33.99 8.09 -18.31
CA HIS A 349 -35.21 8.13 -17.53
C HIS A 349 -35.38 9.47 -16.80
N THR A 350 -36.60 9.86 -16.47
CA THR A 350 -36.89 11.03 -15.65
C THR A 350 -37.31 10.58 -14.26
N VAL A 351 -36.59 11.01 -13.24
CA VAL A 351 -36.91 10.79 -11.83
C VAL A 351 -37.49 12.08 -11.23
N ALA A 352 -38.59 11.96 -10.50
CA ALA A 352 -39.09 13.02 -9.64
C ALA A 352 -39.28 12.49 -8.21
N THR A 353 -38.61 13.11 -7.26
CA THR A 353 -38.69 12.76 -5.83
C THR A 353 -39.35 13.95 -5.09
N THR A 354 -40.54 13.72 -4.57
CA THR A 354 -41.30 14.73 -3.79
C THR A 354 -41.19 14.38 -2.31
N VAL A 355 -40.63 15.26 -1.52
CA VAL A 355 -40.65 15.18 -0.05
C VAL A 355 -41.68 16.18 0.49
N SER A 356 -42.61 15.72 1.34
CA SER A 356 -43.62 16.55 1.96
C SER A 356 -44.06 15.96 3.31
N GLY A 357 -43.90 16.73 4.38
CA GLY A 357 -44.11 16.22 5.74
C GLY A 357 -43.26 14.97 6.03
N THR A 358 -43.90 13.86 6.35
CA THR A 358 -43.28 12.57 6.56
C THR A 358 -43.24 11.70 5.30
N GLY A 359 -43.85 12.15 4.17
CA GLY A 359 -43.94 11.36 2.95
C GLY A 359 -42.82 11.67 1.96
N ILE A 360 -42.29 10.64 1.32
CA ILE A 360 -41.41 10.73 0.16
C ILE A 360 -42.03 9.92 -0.97
N SER A 361 -42.40 10.58 -2.06
CA SER A 361 -42.98 9.94 -3.25
C SER A 361 -42.01 9.98 -4.40
N ILE A 362 -41.91 8.86 -5.12
CA ILE A 362 -40.95 8.68 -6.22
C ILE A 362 -41.75 8.35 -7.49
N LEU A 363 -41.46 9.09 -8.54
CA LEU A 363 -41.97 8.86 -9.88
C LEU A 363 -40.81 8.55 -10.82
N LEU A 364 -41.00 7.56 -11.68
CA LEU A 364 -40.09 7.22 -12.78
C LEU A 364 -40.89 7.39 -14.11
N ASP A 365 -40.40 8.24 -15.01
CA ASP A 365 -41.04 8.59 -16.28
C ASP A 365 -42.51 9.04 -16.11
N GLY A 366 -42.78 9.75 -15.01
CA GLY A 366 -44.08 10.24 -14.66
C GLY A 366 -45.05 9.23 -14.03
N GLN A 367 -44.60 7.95 -13.89
CA GLN A 367 -45.40 6.92 -13.23
C GLN A 367 -44.99 6.81 -11.75
N PRO A 368 -45.98 6.77 -10.81
CA PRO A 368 -45.65 6.49 -9.40
C PRO A 368 -45.01 5.11 -9.23
N ILE A 369 -43.88 5.07 -8.54
CA ILE A 369 -43.15 3.82 -8.23
C ILE A 369 -43.37 3.47 -6.76
N ASP A 370 -43.10 4.40 -5.85
CA ASP A 370 -43.31 4.19 -4.43
C ASP A 370 -43.63 5.43 -3.61
N HIS A 371 -44.04 5.18 -2.36
CA HIS A 371 -44.31 6.19 -1.34
C HIS A 371 -43.84 5.73 0.03
N VAL A 372 -42.75 6.32 0.53
CA VAL A 372 -42.16 6.02 1.83
C VAL A 372 -42.75 6.93 2.90
N ASP A 373 -43.29 6.35 3.99
CA ASP A 373 -43.68 7.12 5.19
C ASP A 373 -42.55 7.08 6.23
N THR A 374 -41.85 8.21 6.37
CA THR A 374 -40.71 8.32 7.30
C THR A 374 -41.10 8.41 8.77
N SER A 375 -42.43 8.41 9.10
CA SER A 375 -42.88 8.31 10.49
C SER A 375 -42.91 6.89 11.03
N ALA A 376 -42.80 5.89 10.14
CA ALA A 376 -42.89 4.48 10.44
C ALA A 376 -41.67 3.69 10.00
N LEU A 377 -40.47 4.24 10.16
CA LEU A 377 -39.22 3.62 9.75
C LEU A 377 -38.91 2.36 10.59
N PRO A 378 -38.24 1.35 10.00
CA PRO A 378 -37.80 0.18 10.73
C PRO A 378 -36.74 0.50 11.79
N ALA A 379 -36.52 -0.43 12.71
CA ALA A 379 -35.51 -0.27 13.76
C ALA A 379 -34.12 -0.09 13.16
N GLY A 380 -33.38 0.89 13.64
CA GLY A 380 -32.04 1.27 13.17
C GLY A 380 -32.06 2.40 12.14
N ALA A 381 -33.16 2.65 11.45
CA ALA A 381 -33.28 3.77 10.52
C ALA A 381 -33.52 5.09 11.25
N VAL A 382 -32.92 6.17 10.74
CA VAL A 382 -33.04 7.53 11.28
C VAL A 382 -33.89 8.40 10.36
N ALA A 383 -34.78 9.21 10.96
CA ALA A 383 -35.61 10.12 10.22
C ALA A 383 -34.92 11.49 10.03
N PHE A 384 -34.93 11.99 8.80
CA PHE A 384 -34.38 13.30 8.44
C PHE A 384 -35.52 14.26 8.09
N PRO A 385 -35.74 15.32 8.89
CA PRO A 385 -36.86 16.26 8.65
C PRO A 385 -36.58 17.25 7.53
N SER A 386 -35.32 17.48 7.19
CA SER A 386 -34.89 18.42 6.16
C SER A 386 -33.57 17.97 5.54
N GLY A 387 -33.20 18.60 4.45
CA GLY A 387 -31.95 18.35 3.74
C GLY A 387 -32.11 18.58 2.25
N THR A 388 -31.00 18.52 1.55
CA THR A 388 -30.88 18.78 0.13
C THR A 388 -30.93 17.50 -0.71
N ILE A 389 -30.48 17.57 -1.96
CA ILE A 389 -30.34 16.46 -2.89
C ILE A 389 -28.85 16.17 -3.16
N GLY A 390 -28.53 14.92 -3.47
CA GLY A 390 -27.24 14.47 -3.93
C GLY A 390 -27.35 13.35 -4.96
N PHE A 391 -26.26 13.04 -5.62
CA PHE A 391 -26.15 11.87 -6.50
C PHE A 391 -25.11 10.91 -5.92
N ARG A 392 -25.46 9.64 -5.93
CA ARG A 392 -24.60 8.58 -5.40
C ARG A 392 -23.55 8.15 -6.43
N GLU A 393 -22.46 7.68 -5.90
CA GLU A 393 -21.52 6.78 -6.57
C GLU A 393 -21.05 5.74 -5.58
N PHE A 394 -20.84 4.53 -6.05
CA PHE A 394 -20.41 3.42 -5.20
C PHE A 394 -19.78 2.31 -6.07
N GLY A 395 -18.63 1.83 -5.65
CA GLY A 395 -18.00 0.69 -6.32
C GLY A 395 -17.75 0.93 -7.80
N ASP A 396 -18.22 0.01 -8.63
CA ASP A 396 -18.15 0.03 -10.09
C ASP A 396 -19.43 0.58 -10.77
N GLU A 397 -20.37 1.13 -10.00
CA GLU A 397 -21.56 1.80 -10.54
C GLU A 397 -21.17 2.99 -11.43
N GLU A 398 -21.85 3.17 -12.55
CA GLU A 398 -21.72 4.34 -13.39
C GLU A 398 -23.07 4.84 -13.86
N ALA A 399 -23.37 6.10 -13.58
CA ALA A 399 -24.61 6.75 -14.02
C ALA A 399 -24.35 8.17 -14.53
N SER A 400 -25.21 8.64 -15.43
CA SER A 400 -25.23 10.05 -15.87
C SER A 400 -26.47 10.75 -15.34
N PHE A 401 -26.31 12.04 -15.00
CA PHE A 401 -27.37 12.90 -14.49
C PHE A 401 -27.41 14.24 -15.25
N LYS A 402 -28.62 14.75 -15.50
CA LYS A 402 -28.80 16.07 -16.11
C LYS A 402 -30.17 16.68 -15.79
N ASP A 403 -30.32 17.93 -16.15
CA ASP A 403 -31.61 18.69 -16.08
C ASP A 403 -32.17 18.74 -14.64
N LEU A 404 -31.32 18.93 -13.62
CA LEU A 404 -31.74 18.99 -12.22
C LEU A 404 -32.54 20.28 -11.94
N THR A 405 -33.74 20.12 -11.40
CA THR A 405 -34.57 21.22 -10.89
C THR A 405 -35.15 20.84 -9.53
N VAL A 406 -35.01 21.73 -8.54
CA VAL A 406 -35.59 21.56 -7.21
C VAL A 406 -36.59 22.70 -6.99
N VAL A 407 -37.84 22.36 -6.71
CA VAL A 407 -38.93 23.28 -6.52
C VAL A 407 -39.55 23.04 -5.14
N SER A 408 -39.72 24.09 -4.35
CA SER A 408 -40.36 24.00 -3.03
C SER A 408 -41.86 23.67 -3.14
N GLY A 409 -42.48 23.18 -2.07
CA GLY A 409 -43.90 22.83 -2.03
C GLY A 409 -44.87 24.02 -2.38
N ASN A 410 -44.41 25.26 -2.32
CA ASN A 410 -45.15 26.43 -2.75
C ASN A 410 -44.85 26.90 -4.20
N GLY A 411 -44.11 26.08 -4.98
CA GLY A 411 -43.83 26.32 -6.38
C GLY A 411 -42.61 27.20 -6.70
N LYS A 412 -41.85 27.64 -5.70
CA LYS A 412 -40.63 28.44 -5.91
C LYS A 412 -39.47 27.54 -6.32
N THR A 413 -38.78 27.88 -7.41
CA THR A 413 -37.53 27.21 -7.77
C THR A 413 -36.45 27.51 -6.73
N LEU A 414 -35.94 26.46 -6.09
CA LEU A 414 -34.87 26.51 -5.09
C LEU A 414 -33.48 26.34 -5.75
N TYR A 415 -33.41 25.48 -6.77
CA TYR A 415 -32.23 25.25 -7.56
C TYR A 415 -32.59 24.76 -8.96
N SER A 416 -31.81 25.11 -9.97
CA SER A 416 -31.96 24.60 -11.32
C SER A 416 -30.62 24.64 -12.03
N ASN A 417 -30.18 23.51 -12.60
CA ASN A 417 -28.91 23.37 -13.31
C ASN A 417 -29.03 22.24 -14.33
N PRO A 418 -28.68 22.49 -15.61
CA PRO A 418 -28.71 21.44 -16.63
C PRO A 418 -27.66 20.35 -16.42
N LEU A 419 -26.63 20.53 -15.55
CA LEU A 419 -25.53 19.60 -15.29
C LEU A 419 -24.76 19.18 -16.54
N THR A 420 -24.55 20.12 -17.46
CA THR A 420 -23.94 19.88 -18.78
C THR A 420 -22.55 20.53 -18.92
N ALA A 421 -22.12 21.25 -17.90
CA ALA A 421 -20.84 21.96 -17.90
C ALA A 421 -20.10 21.79 -16.57
N SER A 422 -18.78 21.73 -16.61
CA SER A 422 -17.93 21.59 -15.41
C SER A 422 -18.10 22.69 -14.37
N ALA A 423 -18.63 23.86 -14.80
CA ALA A 423 -19.02 24.95 -13.89
C ALA A 423 -20.13 24.55 -12.89
N SER A 424 -20.84 23.43 -13.13
CA SER A 424 -21.81 22.87 -12.19
C SER A 424 -21.20 22.12 -11.02
N LEU A 425 -20.01 21.56 -11.18
CA LEU A 425 -19.37 20.68 -10.19
C LEU A 425 -19.15 21.38 -8.83
N PRO A 426 -18.69 22.64 -8.76
CA PRO A 426 -18.52 23.34 -7.49
C PRO A 426 -19.80 23.60 -6.69
N ASP A 427 -20.98 23.41 -7.27
CA ASP A 427 -22.25 23.54 -6.54
C ASP A 427 -22.47 22.34 -5.58
N PHE A 428 -21.71 21.27 -5.76
CA PHE A 428 -21.82 20.07 -4.94
C PHE A 428 -20.55 19.92 -4.11
N THR A 429 -20.65 19.17 -3.00
CA THR A 429 -19.47 18.58 -2.38
C THR A 429 -19.28 17.22 -3.05
N PRO A 430 -18.47 17.11 -4.10
CA PRO A 430 -18.25 15.85 -4.77
C PRO A 430 -17.38 15.00 -3.87
N PRO A 431 -17.60 13.71 -3.85
CA PRO A 431 -16.53 12.77 -3.55
C PRO A 431 -15.48 13.03 -4.63
N GLY A 432 -14.35 13.50 -4.23
CA GLY A 432 -13.42 14.06 -5.20
C GLY A 432 -12.20 13.23 -5.39
N SER A 433 -11.26 13.81 -6.06
CA SER A 433 -9.85 13.49 -5.98
C SER A 433 -9.36 13.49 -4.51
N ASN A 434 -8.24 12.84 -4.23
CA ASN A 434 -7.60 12.91 -2.91
C ASN A 434 -7.26 14.36 -2.56
N ALA A 435 -7.89 14.90 -1.53
CA ALA A 435 -7.69 16.29 -1.12
C ALA A 435 -6.29 16.53 -0.53
N VAL A 436 -5.66 15.48 -0.02
CA VAL A 436 -4.35 15.49 0.63
C VAL A 436 -3.38 14.56 -0.09
N ALA A 437 -2.09 14.84 0.02
CA ALA A 437 -1.06 13.90 -0.41
C ALA A 437 -1.13 12.65 0.48
N SER A 438 -1.04 11.48 -0.13
CA SER A 438 -1.28 10.22 0.56
C SER A 438 -0.21 9.20 0.23
N VAL A 439 0.10 8.33 1.17
CA VAL A 439 0.87 7.12 0.94
C VAL A 439 -0.09 5.93 0.93
N LEU A 440 -0.03 5.12 -0.12
CA LEU A 440 -0.87 3.95 -0.32
C LEU A 440 -0.05 2.70 -0.05
N ASP A 441 -0.70 1.61 0.35
CA ASP A 441 -0.08 0.30 0.61
C ASP A 441 0.57 -0.33 -0.63
N GLY A 442 0.02 -0.04 -1.81
CA GLY A 442 0.51 -0.60 -3.06
C GLY A 442 0.01 0.12 -4.30
N ALA A 443 0.77 0.05 -5.36
CA ALA A 443 0.46 0.72 -6.62
C ALA A 443 -0.81 0.19 -7.29
N ARG A 444 -1.00 -1.14 -7.29
CA ARG A 444 -2.15 -1.80 -7.91
C ARG A 444 -3.33 -1.94 -6.97
N ARG A 445 -3.10 -2.42 -5.76
CA ARG A 445 -4.10 -2.68 -4.73
C ARG A 445 -3.46 -2.70 -3.33
N ASP A 446 -4.21 -2.45 -2.18
CA ASP A 446 -5.62 -2.03 -2.22
C ASP A 446 -5.78 -0.58 -2.65
N ARG A 447 -4.69 0.18 -2.78
CA ARG A 447 -4.60 1.62 -3.03
C ARG A 447 -5.25 2.43 -1.90
N ALA A 448 -5.08 1.94 -0.69
CA ALA A 448 -5.57 2.55 0.54
C ALA A 448 -4.41 3.02 1.43
N ILE A 449 -4.69 3.93 2.32
CA ILE A 449 -3.76 4.36 3.37
C ILE A 449 -3.85 3.33 4.48
N TRP A 450 -2.83 2.47 4.63
CA TRP A 450 -2.75 1.47 5.68
C TRP A 450 -1.67 1.83 6.71
N SER A 451 -2.04 1.90 7.99
CA SER A 451 -1.08 2.29 9.04
C SER A 451 0.06 1.28 9.20
N GLY A 452 -0.19 -0.03 9.03
CA GLY A 452 0.88 -1.02 9.09
C GLY A 452 1.94 -0.84 8.02
N ASP A 453 1.51 -0.44 6.82
CA ASP A 453 2.37 -0.16 5.67
C ASP A 453 3.17 1.12 5.89
N ILE A 454 2.52 2.18 6.41
CA ILE A 454 3.17 3.46 6.74
C ILE A 454 4.39 3.25 7.65
N LEU A 455 4.36 2.29 8.58
CA LEU A 455 5.49 2.02 9.48
C LEU A 455 6.77 1.67 8.71
N VAL A 456 6.65 0.98 7.60
CA VAL A 456 7.77 0.57 6.74
C VAL A 456 8.07 1.65 5.71
N GLU A 457 7.05 2.17 5.06
CA GLU A 457 7.14 3.20 4.01
C GLU A 457 7.67 4.51 4.53
N GLY A 458 7.23 4.94 5.71
CA GLY A 458 7.73 6.15 6.36
C GLY A 458 9.23 6.08 6.60
N LEU A 459 9.73 4.94 7.10
CA LEU A 459 11.18 4.73 7.23
C LEU A 459 11.88 4.77 5.88
N THR A 460 11.31 4.18 4.85
CA THR A 460 11.86 4.22 3.48
C THR A 460 11.90 5.64 2.95
N ASP A 461 10.86 6.44 3.16
CA ASP A 461 10.81 7.85 2.78
C ASP A 461 11.92 8.67 3.44
N TYR A 462 12.05 8.59 4.77
CA TYR A 462 13.03 9.38 5.52
C TYR A 462 14.47 9.10 5.12
N TYR A 463 14.78 7.93 4.59
CA TYR A 463 16.11 7.55 4.13
C TYR A 463 16.33 7.72 2.62
N SER A 464 15.29 8.02 1.83
CA SER A 464 15.38 8.10 0.36
C SER A 464 14.92 9.45 -0.18
N VAL A 465 13.70 9.57 -0.65
CA VAL A 465 13.17 10.82 -1.25
C VAL A 465 12.95 11.90 -0.20
N ASN A 466 12.64 11.51 1.01
CA ASN A 466 12.42 12.39 2.17
C ASN A 466 11.33 13.44 1.92
N ASN A 467 10.13 12.95 1.61
CA ASN A 467 8.90 13.72 1.45
C ASN A 467 7.91 13.45 2.60
N PRO A 468 8.27 13.75 3.88
CA PRO A 468 7.48 13.35 5.05
C PRO A 468 6.07 13.97 5.11
N GLU A 469 5.74 14.88 4.20
CA GLU A 469 4.41 15.46 4.10
C GLU A 469 3.34 14.44 3.70
N TYR A 470 3.68 13.44 2.86
CA TYR A 470 2.78 12.35 2.52
C TYR A 470 2.41 11.52 3.76
N ILE A 471 3.41 11.18 4.57
CA ILE A 471 3.21 10.46 5.83
C ILE A 471 2.35 11.28 6.79
N LYS A 472 2.70 12.56 6.98
CA LYS A 472 1.98 13.49 7.85
C LYS A 472 0.51 13.60 7.49
N GLN A 473 0.20 13.82 6.22
CA GLN A 473 -1.17 14.01 5.76
C GLN A 473 -1.97 12.71 5.82
N SER A 474 -1.35 11.56 5.57
CA SER A 474 -1.99 10.24 5.74
C SER A 474 -2.32 9.97 7.21
N LEU A 475 -1.41 10.26 8.13
CA LEU A 475 -1.66 10.13 9.58
C LEU A 475 -2.73 11.11 10.07
N ASP A 476 -2.72 12.35 9.58
CA ASP A 476 -3.76 13.34 9.90
C ASP A 476 -5.15 12.86 9.46
N LEU A 477 -5.23 12.28 8.27
CA LEU A 477 -6.48 11.72 7.75
C LEU A 477 -6.95 10.52 8.59
N LEU A 478 -6.07 9.56 8.91
CA LEU A 478 -6.38 8.42 9.79
C LEU A 478 -6.86 8.89 11.16
N GLY A 479 -6.13 9.80 11.80
CA GLY A 479 -6.47 10.35 13.12
C GLY A 479 -7.81 11.07 13.12
N SER A 480 -8.14 11.81 12.05
CA SER A 480 -9.41 12.51 11.90
C SER A 480 -10.63 11.57 11.87
N ARG A 481 -10.41 10.29 11.57
CA ARG A 481 -11.45 9.26 11.46
C ARG A 481 -11.52 8.35 12.68
N GLN A 482 -10.84 8.72 13.77
CA GLN A 482 -10.87 7.94 15.02
C GLN A 482 -12.32 7.75 15.52
N LEU A 483 -12.69 6.51 15.85
CA LEU A 483 -14.00 6.18 16.40
C LEU A 483 -14.18 6.77 17.81
N SER A 484 -15.44 6.92 18.23
CA SER A 484 -15.79 7.37 19.59
C SER A 484 -15.26 6.44 20.69
N SER A 485 -15.00 5.17 20.37
CA SER A 485 -14.36 4.21 21.27
C SER A 485 -12.88 4.51 21.55
N GLY A 486 -12.23 5.28 20.68
CA GLY A 486 -10.79 5.53 20.65
C GLY A 486 -10.02 4.72 19.61
N PHE A 487 -10.67 3.75 18.99
CA PHE A 487 -10.06 2.97 17.89
C PHE A 487 -9.73 3.88 16.70
N VAL A 488 -8.51 3.80 16.17
CA VAL A 488 -8.11 4.42 14.91
C VAL A 488 -8.28 3.40 13.80
N PRO A 489 -8.97 3.70 12.68
CA PRO A 489 -9.09 2.78 11.55
C PRO A 489 -7.72 2.33 11.06
N GLY A 490 -7.56 1.05 10.77
CA GLY A 490 -6.31 0.50 10.22
C GLY A 490 -6.04 0.97 8.81
N ALA A 491 -7.10 1.26 8.05
CA ALA A 491 -7.02 1.78 6.69
C ALA A 491 -8.10 2.80 6.37
N LEU A 492 -7.80 3.68 5.42
CA LEU A 492 -8.73 4.63 4.81
C LEU A 492 -8.40 4.82 3.33
N HIS A 493 -9.43 5.12 2.56
CA HIS A 493 -9.24 5.54 1.17
C HIS A 493 -8.66 6.96 1.09
N PRO A 494 -7.75 7.25 0.14
CA PRO A 494 -7.09 8.55 0.03
C PRO A 494 -8.06 9.70 -0.29
N ALA A 495 -9.21 9.39 -0.90
CA ALA A 495 -10.26 10.37 -1.16
C ALA A 495 -11.29 10.49 -0.04
N SER A 496 -11.10 9.82 1.11
CA SER A 496 -11.96 9.96 2.29
C SER A 496 -12.00 11.42 2.76
N VAL A 497 -13.19 11.92 3.04
CA VAL A 497 -13.34 13.31 3.47
C VAL A 497 -13.03 13.42 4.96
N ALA A 498 -12.00 14.16 5.30
CA ALA A 498 -11.47 14.28 6.66
C ALA A 498 -12.49 14.78 7.71
N HIS A 499 -13.57 15.42 7.31
CA HIS A 499 -14.47 16.13 8.24
C HIS A 499 -15.85 15.49 8.40
N LEU A 500 -16.03 14.22 8.03
CA LEU A 500 -17.32 13.54 8.18
C LEU A 500 -17.58 13.00 9.61
N GLY A 501 -16.70 13.32 10.57
CA GLY A 501 -16.78 12.80 11.94
C GLY A 501 -16.21 11.39 12.08
N PRO A 502 -16.15 10.87 13.31
CA PRO A 502 -15.63 9.54 13.56
C PRO A 502 -16.56 8.49 12.96
N LEU A 503 -15.97 7.42 12.38
CA LEU A 503 -16.70 6.24 11.93
C LEU A 503 -17.34 5.51 13.12
N THR A 504 -18.46 4.86 12.91
CA THR A 504 -19.08 4.01 13.93
C THR A 504 -18.54 2.56 13.84
N PRO A 505 -18.52 1.81 14.95
CA PRO A 505 -18.12 0.41 14.91
C PRO A 505 -18.96 -0.39 13.91
N GLY A 506 -18.31 -1.07 12.98
CA GLY A 506 -18.93 -1.82 11.89
C GLY A 506 -18.92 -1.14 10.53
N GLU A 507 -18.53 0.14 10.45
CA GLU A 507 -18.37 0.89 9.19
C GLU A 507 -16.97 0.77 8.60
N THR A 508 -15.99 0.27 9.35
CA THR A 508 -14.66 0.06 8.82
C THR A 508 -14.51 -1.38 8.38
N ALA A 509 -14.21 -1.59 7.10
CA ALA A 509 -13.78 -2.89 6.59
C ALA A 509 -12.43 -3.32 7.19
N SER A 510 -11.72 -2.42 7.85
CA SER A 510 -10.34 -2.54 8.30
C SER A 510 -10.22 -2.45 9.82
N TYR A 511 -11.06 -3.20 10.54
CA TYR A 511 -10.95 -3.34 11.98
C TYR A 511 -9.78 -4.27 12.31
N SER A 512 -8.65 -3.71 12.69
CA SER A 512 -7.46 -4.43 13.13
C SER A 512 -6.87 -3.76 14.37
N ALA A 513 -6.71 -4.53 15.44
CA ALA A 513 -6.13 -4.00 16.68
C ALA A 513 -4.66 -3.63 16.50
N THR A 514 -3.91 -4.39 15.70
CA THR A 514 -2.50 -4.12 15.42
C THR A 514 -2.32 -2.88 14.57
N TYR A 515 -3.10 -2.72 13.52
CA TYR A 515 -3.03 -1.55 12.64
C TYR A 515 -3.46 -0.27 13.38
N SER A 516 -4.41 -0.33 14.29
CA SER A 516 -4.73 0.81 15.17
C SER A 516 -3.52 1.23 16.04
N MET A 517 -2.76 0.25 16.57
CA MET A 517 -1.54 0.52 17.34
C MET A 517 -0.39 1.04 16.48
N TYR A 518 -0.30 0.64 15.20
CA TYR A 518 0.72 1.16 14.29
C TYR A 518 0.60 2.67 14.09
N PHE A 519 -0.59 3.25 14.10
CA PHE A 519 -0.77 4.70 14.07
C PHE A 519 0.09 5.43 15.11
N VAL A 520 0.17 4.89 16.34
CA VAL A 520 0.99 5.48 17.41
C VAL A 520 2.48 5.36 17.09
N ALA A 521 2.89 4.20 16.57
CA ALA A 521 4.28 3.94 16.18
C ALA A 521 4.71 4.82 14.99
N ASP A 522 3.82 5.01 14.02
CA ASP A 522 4.03 5.86 12.84
C ASP A 522 4.23 7.32 13.23
N LEU A 523 3.37 7.85 14.10
CA LEU A 523 3.49 9.22 14.58
C LEU A 523 4.78 9.41 15.39
N ALA A 524 5.18 8.42 16.18
CA ALA A 524 6.44 8.46 16.92
C ALA A 524 7.66 8.38 15.99
N SER A 525 7.61 7.52 14.97
CA SER A 525 8.63 7.42 13.92
C SER A 525 8.74 8.72 13.11
N TYR A 526 7.62 9.29 12.69
CA TYR A 526 7.55 10.59 12.03
C TYR A 526 8.22 11.68 12.90
N TYR A 527 7.83 11.77 14.18
CA TYR A 527 8.43 12.74 15.09
C TYR A 527 9.93 12.52 15.31
N LEU A 528 10.35 11.26 15.44
CA LEU A 528 11.77 10.92 15.63
C LEU A 528 12.64 11.42 14.47
N HIS A 529 12.14 11.33 13.23
CA HIS A 529 12.90 11.74 12.04
C HIS A 529 12.76 13.24 11.74
N THR A 530 11.57 13.81 11.91
CA THR A 530 11.28 15.20 11.54
C THR A 530 11.47 16.22 12.67
N GLY A 531 11.20 15.82 13.91
CA GLY A 531 11.15 16.75 15.06
C GLY A 531 9.90 17.65 15.07
N ASP A 532 8.87 17.36 14.27
CA ASP A 532 7.64 18.16 14.15
C ASP A 532 6.76 18.02 15.41
N LYS A 533 7.10 18.83 16.40
CA LYS A 533 6.39 18.88 17.68
C LYS A 533 4.94 19.40 17.56
N ASP A 534 4.69 20.28 16.61
CA ASP A 534 3.37 20.89 16.44
C ASP A 534 2.37 19.84 15.96
N PHE A 535 2.76 18.97 15.04
CA PHE A 535 1.93 17.87 14.59
C PHE A 535 1.69 16.85 15.71
N VAL A 536 2.72 16.49 16.48
CA VAL A 536 2.52 15.64 17.69
C VAL A 536 1.51 16.26 18.65
N THR A 537 1.59 17.57 18.91
CA THR A 537 0.66 18.26 19.80
C THR A 537 -0.77 18.22 19.27
N LYS A 538 -0.96 18.33 17.97
CA LYS A 538 -2.24 18.20 17.30
C LYS A 538 -2.85 16.82 17.48
N GLU A 539 -2.07 15.77 17.21
CA GLU A 539 -2.52 14.38 17.23
C GLU A 539 -2.50 13.75 18.62
N TRP A 540 -1.94 14.41 19.63
CA TRP A 540 -1.84 13.89 20.99
C TRP A 540 -3.18 13.40 21.59
N PRO A 541 -4.32 14.12 21.42
CA PRO A 541 -5.61 13.61 21.87
C PRO A 541 -6.06 12.32 21.20
N VAL A 542 -5.68 12.08 19.94
CA VAL A 542 -5.96 10.83 19.22
C VAL A 542 -5.18 9.69 19.85
N VAL A 543 -3.88 9.87 20.06
CA VAL A 543 -3.00 8.89 20.72
C VAL A 543 -3.51 8.50 22.10
N GLN A 544 -3.92 9.49 22.91
CA GLN A 544 -4.45 9.24 24.24
C GLN A 544 -5.69 8.33 24.23
N ARG A 545 -6.64 8.60 23.32
CA ARG A 545 -7.86 7.80 23.21
C ARG A 545 -7.57 6.41 22.66
N GLU A 546 -6.65 6.29 21.70
CA GLU A 546 -6.26 4.99 21.13
C GLU A 546 -5.61 4.08 22.21
N LEU A 547 -4.64 4.59 22.97
CA LEU A 547 -4.01 3.82 24.04
C LEU A 547 -5.00 3.50 25.19
N ALA A 548 -5.94 4.40 25.48
CA ALA A 548 -7.02 4.13 26.42
C ALA A 548 -7.96 3.03 25.91
N TRP A 549 -8.27 3.00 24.62
CA TRP A 549 -9.07 1.94 24.01
C TRP A 549 -8.37 0.57 24.14
N ASN A 550 -7.08 0.47 23.84
CA ASN A 550 -6.31 -0.76 24.03
C ASN A 550 -6.31 -1.22 25.51
N ALA A 551 -6.18 -0.30 26.45
CA ALA A 551 -6.23 -0.62 27.88
C ALA A 551 -7.56 -1.28 28.30
N THR A 552 -8.68 -0.96 27.63
CA THR A 552 -9.98 -1.62 27.88
C THR A 552 -10.04 -3.08 27.41
N ARG A 553 -9.08 -3.52 26.62
CA ARG A 553 -9.02 -4.87 26.04
C ARG A 553 -8.10 -5.82 26.82
N LEU A 554 -7.49 -5.34 27.89
CA LEU A 554 -6.67 -6.17 28.76
C LEU A 554 -7.56 -7.15 29.53
N ASP A 555 -7.17 -8.40 29.56
CA ASP A 555 -7.82 -9.45 30.31
C ASP A 555 -7.43 -9.45 31.80
N GLY A 556 -7.87 -10.46 32.56
CA GLY A 556 -7.54 -10.62 33.97
C GLY A 556 -6.05 -10.86 34.26
N ASN A 557 -5.26 -11.22 33.26
CA ASN A 557 -3.80 -11.39 33.36
C ASN A 557 -3.06 -10.10 32.98
N GLY A 558 -3.79 -9.09 32.51
CA GLY A 558 -3.28 -7.80 32.06
C GLY A 558 -2.53 -7.90 30.72
N LEU A 559 -2.98 -8.81 29.87
CA LEU A 559 -2.55 -8.95 28.47
C LEU A 559 -3.71 -8.64 27.53
N LEU A 560 -3.42 -8.14 26.33
CA LEU A 560 -4.42 -8.03 25.28
C LEU A 560 -4.86 -9.44 24.89
N SER A 561 -6.16 -9.68 24.95
CA SER A 561 -6.77 -10.93 24.52
C SER A 561 -7.72 -10.67 23.34
N THR A 562 -7.59 -11.45 22.29
CA THR A 562 -8.33 -11.29 21.02
C THR A 562 -9.20 -12.52 20.74
N ARG A 563 -10.28 -12.30 19.98
CA ARG A 563 -11.17 -13.35 19.50
C ARG A 563 -10.81 -13.65 18.04
N ALA A 564 -10.32 -14.85 17.79
CA ALA A 564 -9.96 -15.28 16.44
C ALA A 564 -11.10 -15.03 15.44
N GLY A 565 -10.78 -14.44 14.29
CA GLY A 565 -11.73 -14.10 13.22
C GLY A 565 -12.76 -13.03 13.57
N VAL A 566 -12.60 -12.30 14.68
CA VAL A 566 -13.52 -11.24 15.13
C VAL A 566 -12.80 -9.94 15.42
N ASP A 567 -11.64 -10.00 16.09
CA ASP A 567 -10.92 -8.82 16.56
C ASP A 567 -9.89 -8.33 15.54
N GLY A 568 -10.09 -8.65 14.30
CA GLY A 568 -9.47 -8.00 13.18
C GLY A 568 -8.64 -8.90 12.28
N ALA A 569 -8.57 -8.50 11.04
CA ALA A 569 -7.53 -8.93 10.14
C ALA A 569 -6.22 -8.30 10.59
N ASP A 570 -5.13 -9.02 10.36
CA ASP A 570 -3.77 -8.53 10.53
C ASP A 570 -3.06 -8.68 9.18
N TRP A 571 -1.76 -8.37 9.11
CA TRP A 571 -0.94 -8.59 7.92
C TRP A 571 -1.05 -10.03 7.37
N ASP A 572 -1.39 -10.98 8.22
CA ASP A 572 -1.55 -12.42 7.91
C ASP A 572 -2.98 -12.82 7.52
N PHE A 573 -3.75 -11.92 6.92
CA PHE A 573 -5.15 -12.15 6.51
C PHE A 573 -5.36 -13.41 5.66
N TYR A 574 -4.32 -13.91 5.03
CA TYR A 574 -4.30 -15.10 4.19
C TYR A 574 -3.98 -16.40 4.96
N ASP A 575 -3.66 -16.33 6.24
CA ASP A 575 -3.26 -17.48 7.05
C ASP A 575 -4.25 -17.76 8.20
N THR A 576 -3.76 -18.19 9.34
CA THR A 576 -4.58 -18.62 10.48
C THR A 576 -4.95 -17.44 11.37
N ASP A 577 -6.24 -17.27 11.66
CA ASP A 577 -6.73 -16.28 12.60
C ASP A 577 -6.09 -16.47 13.99
N LYS A 578 -5.38 -15.47 14.49
CA LYS A 578 -4.79 -15.47 15.83
C LYS A 578 -5.86 -15.16 16.90
N GLY A 579 -5.79 -15.86 18.00
CA GLY A 579 -6.71 -15.64 19.14
C GLY A 579 -6.08 -15.95 20.49
N GLY A 580 -6.70 -15.48 21.56
CA GLY A 580 -6.17 -15.56 22.91
C GLY A 580 -5.22 -14.41 23.25
N GLU A 581 -4.30 -14.64 24.17
CA GLU A 581 -3.23 -13.69 24.53
C GLU A 581 -2.13 -13.74 23.45
N VAL A 582 -2.34 -13.06 22.31
CA VAL A 582 -1.43 -13.12 21.14
C VAL A 582 -0.13 -12.39 21.44
N SER A 583 1.01 -13.06 21.28
CA SER A 583 2.33 -12.50 21.59
C SER A 583 2.66 -11.27 20.77
N ALA A 584 2.50 -11.31 19.44
CA ALA A 584 2.80 -10.18 18.58
C ALA A 584 1.97 -8.94 18.94
N TYR A 585 0.67 -9.11 19.24
CA TYR A 585 -0.21 -8.00 19.59
C TYR A 585 0.18 -7.36 20.94
N ASN A 586 0.55 -8.16 21.92
CA ASN A 586 1.04 -7.67 23.20
C ASN A 586 2.40 -6.97 23.10
N ILE A 587 3.28 -7.44 22.21
CA ILE A 587 4.57 -6.79 21.91
C ILE A 587 4.36 -5.45 21.19
N LEU A 588 3.41 -5.38 20.26
CA LEU A 588 3.04 -4.12 19.61
C LEU A 588 2.42 -3.13 20.58
N TYR A 589 1.57 -3.61 21.50
CA TYR A 589 1.03 -2.74 22.54
C TYR A 589 2.12 -2.22 23.51
N TYR A 590 3.11 -3.05 23.84
CA TYR A 590 4.28 -2.61 24.59
C TYR A 590 5.03 -1.49 23.82
N LYS A 591 5.24 -1.67 22.52
CA LYS A 591 5.86 -0.64 21.67
C LYS A 591 5.02 0.63 21.64
N ALA A 592 3.71 0.53 21.43
CA ALA A 592 2.80 1.67 21.40
C ALA A 592 2.79 2.46 22.73
N LEU A 593 2.93 1.78 23.88
CA LEU A 593 3.07 2.43 25.19
C LEU A 593 4.39 3.20 25.30
N LEU A 594 5.51 2.65 24.81
CA LEU A 594 6.79 3.36 24.79
C LEU A 594 6.76 4.58 23.85
N ASP A 595 6.17 4.43 22.68
CA ASP A 595 6.00 5.51 21.71
C ASP A 595 5.05 6.59 22.24
N GLY A 596 3.95 6.17 22.86
CA GLY A 596 3.03 7.04 23.57
C GLY A 596 3.70 7.85 24.69
N ALA A 597 4.64 7.24 25.42
CA ALA A 597 5.42 7.95 26.44
C ALA A 597 6.37 9.00 25.83
N ALA A 598 6.97 8.70 24.67
CA ALA A 598 7.80 9.67 23.94
C ALA A 598 6.96 10.82 23.39
N LEU A 599 5.81 10.52 22.79
CA LEU A 599 4.85 11.51 22.27
C LEU A 599 4.24 12.37 23.39
N ALA A 600 3.91 11.78 24.55
CA ALA A 600 3.47 12.49 25.75
C ALA A 600 4.52 13.51 26.22
N THR A 601 5.78 13.08 26.25
CA THR A 601 6.90 13.97 26.59
C THR A 601 7.00 15.13 25.59
N ALA A 602 6.85 14.86 24.30
CA ALA A 602 6.86 15.89 23.25
C ALA A 602 5.67 16.86 23.41
N ALA A 603 4.48 16.35 23.70
CA ALA A 603 3.28 17.15 23.95
C ALA A 603 3.33 17.93 25.27
N GLY A 604 4.24 17.59 26.20
CA GLY A 604 4.39 18.25 27.51
C GLY A 604 3.61 17.56 28.63
N ASP A 605 3.01 16.39 28.37
CA ASP A 605 2.27 15.59 29.35
C ASP A 605 3.21 14.58 30.05
N THR A 606 4.04 15.09 30.95
CA THR A 606 5.05 14.28 31.64
C THR A 606 4.45 13.24 32.59
N SER A 607 3.22 13.49 33.08
CA SER A 607 2.51 12.57 33.95
C SER A 607 2.06 11.33 33.17
N GLN A 608 1.50 11.54 32.01
CA GLN A 608 1.08 10.44 31.12
C GLN A 608 2.29 9.68 30.57
N ALA A 609 3.38 10.39 30.27
CA ALA A 609 4.64 9.76 29.86
C ALA A 609 5.15 8.76 30.92
N ALA A 610 5.15 9.15 32.19
CA ALA A 610 5.56 8.26 33.27
C ALA A 610 4.60 7.06 33.48
N ALA A 611 3.30 7.29 33.31
CA ALA A 611 2.29 6.22 33.37
C ALA A 611 2.50 5.18 32.27
N TYR A 612 2.62 5.59 31.00
CA TYR A 612 2.85 4.67 29.89
C TYR A 612 4.17 3.90 30.00
N GLN A 613 5.24 4.53 30.51
CA GLN A 613 6.50 3.82 30.80
C GLN A 613 6.33 2.73 31.85
N ALA A 614 5.57 3.02 32.92
CA ALA A 614 5.29 2.04 33.96
C ALA A 614 4.44 0.88 33.44
N ASP A 615 3.41 1.18 32.62
CA ASP A 615 2.54 0.18 32.00
C ASP A 615 3.32 -0.69 31.02
N ALA A 616 4.19 -0.10 30.20
CA ALA A 616 5.08 -0.83 29.31
C ALA A 616 5.99 -1.81 30.07
N GLY A 617 6.62 -1.36 31.18
CA GLY A 617 7.45 -2.21 32.01
C GLY A 617 6.69 -3.38 32.66
N ALA A 618 5.46 -3.12 33.12
CA ALA A 618 4.58 -4.16 33.64
C ALA A 618 4.15 -5.17 32.56
N LEU A 619 3.81 -4.68 31.37
CA LEU A 619 3.42 -5.50 30.21
C LEU A 619 4.58 -6.37 29.73
N GLN A 620 5.79 -5.80 29.59
CA GLN A 620 7.00 -6.55 29.23
C GLN A 620 7.23 -7.75 30.15
N LYS A 621 7.08 -7.53 31.46
CA LYS A 621 7.22 -8.60 32.45
C LYS A 621 6.20 -9.71 32.21
N ARG A 622 4.92 -9.37 32.01
CA ARG A 622 3.84 -10.34 31.79
C ARG A 622 4.05 -11.13 30.49
N ILE A 623 4.46 -10.47 29.39
CA ILE A 623 4.78 -11.11 28.13
C ILE A 623 5.88 -12.17 28.36
N ASN A 624 6.97 -11.81 29.04
CA ASN A 624 8.07 -12.74 29.30
C ASN A 624 7.68 -13.89 30.25
N GLU A 625 6.80 -13.66 31.21
CA GLU A 625 6.35 -14.68 32.15
C GLU A 625 5.34 -15.68 31.57
N ARG A 626 4.50 -15.25 30.60
CA ARG A 626 3.37 -16.05 30.13
C ARG A 626 3.50 -16.56 28.69
N LEU A 627 4.12 -15.75 27.82
CA LEU A 627 4.15 -16.00 26.40
C LEU A 627 5.51 -16.50 25.91
N TYR A 628 6.59 -16.33 26.65
CA TYR A 628 7.87 -16.97 26.38
C TYR A 628 7.84 -18.45 26.81
N ASP A 629 8.19 -19.36 25.90
CA ASP A 629 8.34 -20.78 26.20
C ASP A 629 9.82 -21.12 26.39
N PRO A 630 10.26 -21.44 27.61
CA PRO A 630 11.65 -21.79 27.88
C PRO A 630 12.08 -23.13 27.25
N THR A 631 11.13 -23.96 26.79
CA THR A 631 11.40 -25.26 26.20
C THR A 631 11.87 -25.11 24.76
N SER A 632 11.15 -24.28 23.98
CA SER A 632 11.50 -23.95 22.61
C SER A 632 12.50 -22.80 22.51
N GLY A 633 12.64 -21.97 23.55
CA GLY A 633 13.44 -20.75 23.49
C GLY A 633 12.79 -19.60 22.74
N LEU A 634 11.49 -19.68 22.42
CA LEU A 634 10.75 -18.76 21.57
C LEU A 634 9.50 -18.22 22.27
N TYR A 635 8.95 -17.11 21.75
CA TYR A 635 7.61 -16.66 22.10
C TYR A 635 6.58 -17.46 21.32
N LYS A 636 5.53 -17.92 21.99
CA LYS A 636 4.39 -18.64 21.40
C LYS A 636 3.63 -17.73 20.46
N ILE A 637 2.80 -18.29 19.59
CA ILE A 637 1.81 -17.50 18.84
C ILE A 637 0.85 -16.83 19.83
N SER A 638 0.24 -17.62 20.71
CA SER A 638 -0.61 -17.15 21.81
C SER A 638 -0.64 -18.16 22.96
N ASP A 639 -1.43 -17.88 23.99
CA ASP A 639 -1.70 -18.84 25.09
C ASP A 639 -2.58 -20.03 24.63
N THR A 640 -3.32 -19.87 23.51
CA THR A 640 -4.27 -20.87 22.98
C THR A 640 -3.80 -21.54 21.69
N GLN A 641 -2.76 -21.04 21.04
CA GLN A 641 -2.27 -21.56 19.75
C GLN A 641 -0.81 -22.01 19.87
N SER A 642 -0.52 -23.21 19.34
CA SER A 642 0.83 -23.79 19.23
C SER A 642 1.53 -23.34 17.95
N GLY A 643 2.82 -23.65 17.85
CA GLY A 643 3.66 -23.31 16.71
C GLY A 643 4.50 -22.05 16.93
N VAL A 644 5.24 -21.68 15.91
CA VAL A 644 6.15 -20.53 15.89
C VAL A 644 5.66 -19.50 14.90
N ALA A 645 5.60 -18.24 15.33
CA ALA A 645 5.31 -17.10 14.47
C ALA A 645 6.56 -16.22 14.34
N GLN A 646 6.85 -15.79 13.10
CA GLN A 646 7.97 -14.91 12.78
C GLN A 646 7.83 -13.55 13.45
N ASP A 647 6.64 -12.94 13.36
CA ASP A 647 6.35 -11.62 13.93
C ASP A 647 6.57 -11.56 15.44
N ALA A 648 6.01 -12.50 16.21
CA ALA A 648 6.14 -12.53 17.65
C ALA A 648 7.61 -12.51 18.11
N ASN A 649 8.45 -13.30 17.44
CA ASN A 649 9.86 -13.47 17.83
C ASN A 649 10.76 -12.36 17.29
N ALA A 650 10.55 -11.93 16.04
CA ALA A 650 11.28 -10.81 15.46
C ALA A 650 10.99 -9.49 16.21
N LEU A 651 9.72 -9.19 16.48
CA LEU A 651 9.31 -8.00 17.20
C LEU A 651 9.78 -8.02 18.67
N ALA A 652 9.80 -9.20 19.34
CA ALA A 652 10.32 -9.31 20.70
C ALA A 652 11.79 -8.91 20.80
N VAL A 653 12.59 -9.27 19.80
CA VAL A 653 14.00 -8.87 19.72
C VAL A 653 14.11 -7.40 19.34
N LEU A 654 13.43 -6.97 18.28
CA LEU A 654 13.52 -5.63 17.72
C LEU A 654 13.11 -4.54 18.72
N TYR A 655 12.02 -4.77 19.46
CA TYR A 655 11.50 -3.79 20.42
C TYR A 655 12.03 -3.99 21.85
N GLY A 656 12.93 -4.95 22.05
CA GLY A 656 13.58 -5.17 23.33
C GLY A 656 12.68 -5.76 24.41
N VAL A 657 11.60 -6.44 24.03
CA VAL A 657 10.81 -7.28 24.95
C VAL A 657 11.64 -8.46 25.43
N ALA A 658 12.35 -9.10 24.47
CA ALA A 658 13.28 -10.17 24.76
C ALA A 658 14.52 -9.66 25.52
N PRO A 659 14.90 -10.30 26.66
CA PRO A 659 16.12 -9.95 27.37
C PRO A 659 17.34 -10.05 26.44
N ALA A 660 18.27 -9.10 26.52
CA ALA A 660 19.44 -9.03 25.63
C ALA A 660 20.25 -10.34 25.57
N ALA A 661 20.35 -11.05 26.70
CA ALA A 661 21.03 -12.34 26.77
C ALA A 661 20.35 -13.48 25.99
N LYS A 662 19.09 -13.30 25.59
CA LYS A 662 18.28 -14.28 24.86
C LYS A 662 18.12 -13.97 23.37
N GLN A 663 18.40 -12.74 22.95
CA GLN A 663 18.13 -12.30 21.55
C GLN A 663 18.83 -13.16 20.51
N ALA A 664 20.10 -13.50 20.70
CA ALA A 664 20.85 -14.35 19.76
C ALA A 664 20.29 -15.78 19.69
N GLU A 665 19.86 -16.35 20.84
CA GLU A 665 19.22 -17.66 20.90
C GLU A 665 17.87 -17.63 20.16
N ILE A 666 17.04 -16.65 20.42
CA ILE A 666 15.73 -16.47 19.74
C ILE A 666 15.92 -16.39 18.21
N LEU A 667 16.84 -15.56 17.73
CA LEU A 667 17.08 -15.42 16.29
C LEU A 667 17.64 -16.70 15.65
N SER A 668 18.42 -17.49 16.38
CA SER A 668 18.92 -18.80 15.92
C SER A 668 17.79 -19.82 15.82
N GLU A 669 16.95 -19.92 16.86
CA GLU A 669 15.81 -20.85 16.89
C GLU A 669 14.74 -20.45 15.88
N LEU A 670 14.50 -19.13 15.69
CA LEU A 670 13.61 -18.63 14.66
C LEU A 670 14.05 -19.06 13.25
N LYS A 671 15.35 -18.92 12.94
CA LYS A 671 15.91 -19.40 11.68
C LYS A 671 15.71 -20.90 11.52
N SER A 672 16.05 -21.70 12.52
CA SER A 672 15.93 -23.16 12.44
C SER A 672 14.48 -23.63 12.29
N SER A 673 13.51 -22.86 12.78
CA SER A 673 12.09 -23.20 12.75
C SER A 673 11.39 -22.81 11.45
N LEU A 674 11.78 -21.67 10.85
CA LEU A 674 10.99 -21.03 9.79
C LEU A 674 11.70 -20.91 8.43
N TRP A 675 13.06 -20.95 8.37
CA TRP A 675 13.78 -20.80 7.10
C TRP A 675 13.83 -22.13 6.35
N SER A 676 12.73 -22.49 5.72
CA SER A 676 12.52 -23.78 5.08
C SER A 676 12.36 -23.69 3.55
N THR A 677 12.42 -22.49 2.98
CA THR A 677 12.37 -22.25 1.53
C THR A 677 13.62 -21.51 1.05
N PRO A 678 13.98 -21.61 -0.24
CA PRO A 678 15.07 -20.82 -0.82
C PRO A 678 14.68 -19.35 -1.06
N TYR A 679 13.45 -18.95 -0.76
CA TYR A 679 12.90 -17.61 -0.97
C TYR A 679 12.73 -16.84 0.35
N GLY A 680 13.17 -17.42 1.47
CA GLY A 680 13.09 -16.83 2.80
C GLY A 680 12.30 -17.66 3.80
N PRO A 681 12.03 -17.11 4.99
CA PRO A 681 11.28 -17.77 6.05
C PRO A 681 9.79 -17.82 5.77
N HIS A 682 9.15 -18.92 6.14
CA HIS A 682 7.71 -18.92 6.34
C HIS A 682 7.34 -18.05 7.55
N PRO A 683 6.22 -17.33 7.53
CA PRO A 683 5.79 -16.52 8.66
C PRO A 683 5.32 -17.34 9.86
N PHE A 684 4.93 -18.62 9.60
CA PHE A 684 4.51 -19.58 10.63
C PHE A 684 5.15 -20.94 10.40
N SER A 685 5.33 -21.69 11.48
CA SER A 685 5.77 -23.10 11.40
C SER A 685 4.65 -23.98 10.81
N SER A 686 5.01 -25.11 10.24
CA SER A 686 4.06 -26.02 9.56
C SER A 686 2.97 -26.56 10.47
N ASP A 687 3.23 -26.70 11.77
CA ASP A 687 2.23 -27.11 12.77
C ASP A 687 1.25 -26.01 13.16
N ALA A 688 1.55 -24.76 12.82
CA ALA A 688 0.62 -23.63 12.94
C ALA A 688 -0.31 -23.48 11.72
N GLY A 689 -0.14 -24.28 10.65
CA GLY A 689 -1.03 -24.31 9.50
C GLY A 689 -0.73 -23.27 8.43
N ASN A 690 0.55 -22.92 8.20
CA ASN A 690 0.95 -21.93 7.20
C ASN A 690 0.46 -22.29 5.77
N LYS A 691 0.26 -21.27 4.94
CA LYS A 691 -0.19 -21.41 3.53
C LYS A 691 0.98 -21.39 2.53
N ASP A 692 2.20 -21.63 3.00
CA ASP A 692 3.39 -21.72 2.16
C ASP A 692 3.70 -20.39 1.42
N LEU A 693 3.48 -19.27 2.12
CA LEU A 693 3.86 -17.94 1.69
C LEU A 693 5.07 -17.43 2.49
N VAL A 694 5.88 -16.61 1.86
CA VAL A 694 6.91 -15.78 2.50
C VAL A 694 6.39 -14.35 2.54
N SER A 695 6.37 -13.75 3.73
CA SER A 695 5.93 -12.36 3.91
C SER A 695 7.12 -11.40 4.04
N PRO A 696 7.33 -10.51 3.09
CA PRO A 696 8.37 -9.49 3.18
C PRO A 696 8.13 -8.50 4.32
N PHE A 697 6.87 -8.26 4.69
CA PHE A 697 6.50 -7.37 5.80
C PHE A 697 7.16 -7.83 7.12
N VAL A 698 6.86 -9.04 7.57
CA VAL A 698 7.45 -9.55 8.82
C VAL A 698 8.91 -9.94 8.67
N SER A 699 9.35 -10.32 7.46
CA SER A 699 10.77 -10.50 7.16
C SER A 699 11.54 -9.19 7.29
N GLY A 700 10.90 -8.04 7.05
CA GLY A 700 11.47 -6.71 7.29
C GLY A 700 11.75 -6.44 8.77
N PHE A 701 10.86 -6.86 9.66
CA PHE A 701 11.10 -6.78 11.12
C PHE A 701 12.21 -7.74 11.56
N GLU A 702 12.25 -8.97 11.02
CA GLU A 702 13.34 -9.91 11.30
C GLU A 702 14.68 -9.38 10.80
N LEU A 703 14.74 -8.79 9.60
CA LEU A 703 15.92 -8.14 9.06
C LEU A 703 16.48 -7.07 10.01
N GLN A 704 15.62 -6.18 10.49
CA GLN A 704 16.00 -5.13 11.42
C GLN A 704 16.44 -5.72 12.78
N ALA A 705 15.72 -6.74 13.30
CA ALA A 705 16.07 -7.42 14.55
C ALA A 705 17.46 -8.07 14.46
N ARG A 706 17.77 -8.78 13.36
CA ARG A 706 19.07 -9.38 13.13
C ARG A 706 20.19 -8.35 13.06
N LEU A 707 19.99 -7.28 12.30
CA LEU A 707 20.97 -6.20 12.19
C LEU A 707 21.19 -5.50 13.53
N ALA A 708 20.13 -5.22 14.29
CA ALA A 708 20.20 -4.63 15.62
C ALA A 708 20.97 -5.52 16.63
N ALA A 709 20.77 -6.84 16.55
CA ALA A 709 21.48 -7.82 17.37
C ALA A 709 22.90 -8.13 16.87
N GLY A 710 23.32 -7.59 15.72
CA GLY A 710 24.62 -7.85 15.11
C GLY A 710 24.73 -9.17 14.35
N ASP A 711 23.62 -9.84 14.07
CA ASP A 711 23.53 -11.06 13.25
C ASP A 711 23.54 -10.71 11.75
N THR A 712 24.63 -10.09 11.31
CA THR A 712 24.75 -9.50 9.98
C THR A 712 24.79 -10.57 8.86
N ALA A 713 25.34 -11.74 9.14
CA ALA A 713 25.43 -12.81 8.14
C ALA A 713 24.03 -13.33 7.76
N ASN A 714 23.19 -13.64 8.74
CA ASN A 714 21.82 -14.08 8.47
C ASN A 714 20.95 -12.93 7.93
N ALA A 715 21.21 -11.68 8.31
CA ALA A 715 20.55 -10.52 7.73
C ALA A 715 20.86 -10.38 6.21
N GLN A 716 22.12 -10.63 5.80
CA GLN A 716 22.49 -10.61 4.38
C GLN A 716 21.88 -11.78 3.60
N GLU A 717 21.82 -12.97 4.19
CA GLU A 717 21.13 -14.13 3.62
C GLU A 717 19.64 -13.81 3.40
N LEU A 718 18.98 -13.22 4.40
CA LEU A 718 17.58 -12.82 4.29
C LEU A 718 17.34 -11.75 3.19
N LEU A 719 18.24 -10.77 3.06
CA LEU A 719 18.20 -9.78 1.98
C LEU A 719 18.30 -10.43 0.60
N HIS A 720 19.18 -11.41 0.45
CA HIS A 720 19.39 -12.16 -0.78
C HIS A 720 18.16 -13.02 -1.12
N ASP A 721 17.70 -13.83 -0.17
CA ASP A 721 16.66 -14.83 -0.41
C ASP A 721 15.31 -14.19 -0.70
N VAL A 722 14.91 -13.13 0.04
CA VAL A 722 13.61 -12.48 -0.13
C VAL A 722 13.69 -11.39 -1.22
N TRP A 723 14.46 -10.34 -1.00
CA TRP A 723 14.45 -9.16 -1.88
C TRP A 723 15.36 -9.30 -3.09
N GLY A 724 16.46 -10.02 -2.97
CA GLY A 724 17.30 -10.39 -4.11
C GLY A 724 16.52 -11.22 -5.12
N HIS A 725 15.65 -12.12 -4.64
CA HIS A 725 14.75 -12.88 -5.49
C HIS A 725 13.78 -11.99 -6.28
N MET A 726 13.14 -11.01 -5.65
CA MET A 726 12.17 -10.12 -6.32
C MET A 726 12.78 -9.27 -7.44
N ILE A 727 14.05 -8.83 -7.27
CA ILE A 727 14.75 -8.02 -8.27
C ILE A 727 15.51 -8.84 -9.31
N ALA A 728 15.58 -10.17 -9.14
CA ALA A 728 16.23 -11.05 -10.10
C ALA A 728 15.49 -11.01 -11.46
N PRO A 729 16.22 -11.10 -12.59
CA PRO A 729 15.59 -11.14 -13.90
C PRO A 729 14.59 -12.30 -14.02
N GLY A 730 13.34 -11.99 -14.37
CA GLY A 730 12.28 -12.98 -14.49
C GLY A 730 11.01 -12.36 -15.10
N PRO A 731 9.98 -13.18 -15.38
CA PRO A 731 8.74 -12.72 -16.02
C PRO A 731 7.90 -11.79 -15.13
N ASN A 732 8.07 -11.89 -13.81
CA ASN A 732 7.35 -11.10 -12.81
C ASN A 732 8.22 -9.98 -12.20
N GLN A 733 9.45 -9.79 -12.67
CA GLN A 733 10.32 -8.72 -12.21
C GLN A 733 9.78 -7.37 -12.70
N THR A 734 9.37 -6.51 -11.77
CA THR A 734 8.76 -5.19 -12.03
C THR A 734 9.71 -4.02 -11.76
N GLY A 735 10.82 -4.27 -11.08
CA GLY A 735 11.72 -3.23 -10.55
C GLY A 735 11.29 -2.73 -9.17
N THR A 736 10.19 -3.27 -8.64
CA THR A 736 9.56 -2.95 -7.35
C THR A 736 9.56 -4.17 -6.43
N MET A 737 9.09 -3.99 -5.20
CA MET A 737 9.00 -5.02 -4.17
C MET A 737 7.58 -5.59 -4.11
N TRP A 738 7.47 -6.93 -4.07
CA TRP A 738 6.19 -7.64 -4.10
C TRP A 738 5.58 -7.77 -2.70
N GLU A 739 4.27 -7.88 -2.66
CA GLU A 739 3.51 -8.08 -1.44
C GLU A 739 3.89 -9.36 -0.68
N ASN A 740 4.05 -10.47 -1.41
CA ASN A 740 4.44 -11.77 -0.87
C ASN A 740 5.03 -12.68 -1.95
N ILE A 741 5.66 -13.77 -1.52
CA ILE A 741 6.29 -14.76 -2.39
C ILE A 741 5.73 -16.14 -2.05
N SER A 742 5.48 -16.98 -3.07
CA SER A 742 5.16 -18.40 -2.88
C SER A 742 6.40 -19.14 -2.36
N GLY A 743 6.28 -19.79 -1.23
CA GLY A 743 7.34 -20.62 -0.66
C GLY A 743 7.65 -21.87 -1.49
N GLN A 744 6.75 -22.27 -2.41
CA GLN A 744 6.91 -23.46 -3.24
C GLN A 744 7.78 -23.21 -4.46
N ASP A 745 7.54 -22.13 -5.18
CA ASP A 745 8.14 -21.91 -6.51
C ASP A 745 8.72 -20.51 -6.71
N GLY A 746 8.58 -19.61 -5.72
CA GLY A 746 9.10 -18.25 -5.77
C GLY A 746 8.30 -17.31 -6.66
N THR A 747 7.14 -17.71 -7.15
CA THR A 747 6.23 -16.78 -7.86
C THR A 747 5.55 -15.84 -6.86
N PRO A 748 4.89 -14.75 -7.30
CA PRO A 748 4.05 -13.96 -6.42
C PRO A 748 3.02 -14.83 -5.68
N GLY A 749 3.00 -14.77 -4.35
CA GLY A 749 2.37 -15.80 -3.51
C GLY A 749 0.85 -15.86 -3.59
N LEU A 750 0.18 -14.78 -3.96
CA LEU A 750 -1.27 -14.73 -4.23
C LEU A 750 -1.56 -14.83 -5.74
N GLY A 751 -0.58 -15.22 -6.54
CA GLY A 751 -0.72 -15.32 -7.99
C GLY A 751 -1.06 -13.98 -8.62
N SER A 752 -2.02 -13.96 -9.54
CA SER A 752 -2.50 -12.72 -10.17
C SER A 752 -3.20 -11.74 -9.20
N GLY A 753 -3.48 -12.16 -7.97
CA GLY A 753 -4.04 -11.30 -6.92
C GLY A 753 -2.99 -10.53 -6.11
N ALA A 754 -1.71 -10.89 -6.18
CA ALA A 754 -0.65 -10.18 -5.48
C ALA A 754 -0.38 -8.81 -6.10
N SER A 755 -0.08 -7.79 -5.28
CA SER A 755 0.53 -6.55 -5.77
C SER A 755 2.03 -6.76 -5.95
N LEU A 756 2.58 -6.38 -7.11
CA LEU A 756 4.02 -6.48 -7.39
C LEU A 756 4.77 -5.16 -7.12
N SER A 757 4.06 -4.16 -6.64
CA SER A 757 4.62 -2.94 -6.05
C SER A 757 3.87 -2.65 -4.76
N HIS A 758 4.45 -3.05 -3.62
CA HIS A 758 3.79 -3.00 -2.31
C HIS A 758 4.70 -2.42 -1.23
N GLY A 759 4.23 -1.34 -0.62
CA GLY A 759 5.01 -0.48 0.29
C GLY A 759 5.56 -1.19 1.52
N TRP A 760 4.80 -2.09 2.12
CA TRP A 760 5.24 -2.85 3.30
C TRP A 760 6.50 -3.71 3.09
N SER A 761 6.90 -3.92 1.83
CA SER A 761 8.08 -4.71 1.47
C SER A 761 9.37 -3.89 1.35
N THR A 762 9.32 -2.59 1.60
CA THR A 762 10.44 -1.67 1.36
C THR A 762 11.45 -1.56 2.52
N ALA A 763 11.30 -2.36 3.57
CA ALA A 763 12.16 -2.37 4.76
C ALA A 763 13.68 -2.39 4.50
N PRO A 764 14.21 -3.06 3.46
CA PRO A 764 15.66 -3.03 3.18
C PRO A 764 16.24 -1.64 2.95
N THR A 765 15.48 -0.71 2.39
CA THR A 765 15.96 0.67 2.14
C THR A 765 16.37 1.35 3.44
N SER A 766 15.50 1.31 4.44
CA SER A 766 15.78 1.87 5.77
C SER A 766 16.81 1.05 6.54
N ALA A 767 16.75 -0.29 6.46
CA ALA A 767 17.67 -1.19 7.15
C ALA A 767 19.12 -1.03 6.65
N LEU A 768 19.33 -0.93 5.34
CA LEU A 768 20.67 -0.71 4.75
C LEU A 768 21.24 0.66 5.14
N SER A 769 20.43 1.71 5.12
CA SER A 769 20.85 3.05 5.57
C SER A 769 21.05 3.12 7.10
N GLY A 770 20.14 2.52 7.86
CA GLY A 770 20.15 2.55 9.31
C GLY A 770 21.25 1.72 9.95
N TYR A 771 21.59 0.58 9.34
CA TYR A 771 22.52 -0.37 9.95
C TYR A 771 23.78 -0.61 9.10
N VAL A 772 23.68 -0.81 7.79
CA VAL A 772 24.84 -1.09 6.96
C VAL A 772 25.66 0.18 6.70
N LEU A 773 25.02 1.27 6.29
CA LEU A 773 25.63 2.60 6.33
C LEU A 773 25.82 3.05 7.78
N GLY A 774 24.84 2.75 8.63
CA GLY A 774 24.92 2.83 10.08
C GLY A 774 24.27 4.05 10.71
N VAL A 775 23.45 4.83 10.00
CA VAL A 775 22.94 6.15 10.47
C VAL A 775 21.55 6.00 11.07
N ARG A 776 21.38 6.33 12.34
CA ARG A 776 20.10 6.32 13.05
C ARG A 776 19.91 7.55 13.92
N PRO A 777 18.67 8.08 14.07
CA PRO A 777 18.36 9.10 15.06
C PRO A 777 18.33 8.48 16.46
N ASP A 778 18.85 9.19 17.47
CA ASP A 778 18.70 8.83 18.89
C ASP A 778 17.61 9.68 19.55
N THR A 779 17.42 10.92 19.10
CA THR A 779 16.38 11.82 19.57
C THR A 779 15.70 12.56 18.42
N ALA A 780 14.49 13.01 18.67
CA ALA A 780 13.64 13.65 17.69
C ALA A 780 14.37 14.73 16.85
N GLY A 781 14.20 14.67 15.53
CA GLY A 781 14.82 15.55 14.55
C GLY A 781 16.33 15.38 14.45
N TYR A 782 16.90 14.23 14.79
CA TYR A 782 18.35 14.01 14.74
C TYR A 782 19.17 15.00 15.58
N ARG A 783 18.62 15.54 16.66
CA ARG A 783 19.40 16.37 17.59
C ARG A 783 20.57 15.59 18.15
N THR A 784 20.35 14.31 18.43
CA THR A 784 21.40 13.33 18.65
C THR A 784 21.20 12.13 17.74
N TRP A 785 22.31 11.52 17.30
CA TRP A 785 22.33 10.45 16.33
C TRP A 785 23.45 9.46 16.62
N THR A 786 23.32 8.26 16.06
CA THR A 786 24.34 7.22 16.08
C THR A 786 24.77 6.87 14.66
N VAL A 787 26.08 6.79 14.45
CA VAL A 787 26.69 6.19 13.25
C VAL A 787 27.43 4.93 13.70
N GLN A 788 26.85 3.76 13.38
CA GLN A 788 27.39 2.42 13.74
C GLN A 788 27.24 1.48 12.55
N PRO A 789 28.22 1.38 11.66
CA PRO A 789 28.17 0.49 10.52
C PRO A 789 28.26 -0.99 10.93
N HIS A 790 27.44 -1.82 10.28
CA HIS A 790 27.50 -3.29 10.33
C HIS A 790 27.98 -3.81 8.96
N PRO A 791 29.31 -3.93 8.74
CA PRO A 791 29.84 -4.12 7.40
C PRO A 791 29.57 -5.50 6.78
N GLY A 792 29.30 -6.53 7.58
CA GLY A 792 29.11 -7.89 7.06
C GLY A 792 30.27 -8.31 6.17
N ASP A 793 29.97 -8.72 4.95
CA ASP A 793 30.95 -9.11 3.93
C ASP A 793 31.39 -7.95 3.00
N LEU A 794 30.72 -6.80 3.08
CA LEU A 794 31.01 -5.62 2.26
C LEU A 794 32.41 -5.05 2.51
N THR A 795 33.01 -4.51 1.46
CA THR A 795 34.32 -3.85 1.52
C THR A 795 34.25 -2.34 1.62
N TRP A 796 33.13 -1.76 1.23
CA TRP A 796 32.87 -0.32 1.36
C TRP A 796 31.39 0.00 1.24
N THR A 797 30.98 1.10 1.84
CA THR A 797 29.66 1.72 1.67
C THR A 797 29.79 3.24 1.77
N ARG A 798 28.95 3.97 1.04
CA ARG A 798 28.82 5.42 1.14
C ARG A 798 27.37 5.82 0.94
N GLY A 799 26.97 6.86 1.63
CA GLY A 799 25.62 7.38 1.53
C GLY A 799 25.41 8.68 2.27
N ASN A 800 24.20 9.16 2.15
CA ASN A 800 23.73 10.36 2.80
C ASN A 800 22.37 10.10 3.43
N VAL A 801 22.16 10.59 4.64
CA VAL A 801 20.86 10.58 5.32
C VAL A 801 20.46 12.02 5.59
N PRO A 802 19.33 12.47 5.05
CA PRO A 802 18.83 13.82 5.29
C PRO A 802 18.36 13.96 6.73
N THR A 803 18.59 15.13 7.31
CA THR A 803 18.09 15.46 8.65
C THR A 803 17.55 16.90 8.66
N PRO A 804 16.71 17.29 9.61
CA PRO A 804 16.25 18.68 9.75
C PRO A 804 17.38 19.69 9.97
N HIS A 805 18.59 19.22 10.31
CA HIS A 805 19.78 20.03 10.54
C HIS A 805 20.76 20.04 9.35
N GLY A 806 20.42 19.36 8.24
CA GLY A 806 21.27 19.13 7.09
C GLY A 806 21.74 17.66 7.00
N ASP A 807 22.59 17.40 6.04
CA ASP A 807 22.99 16.04 5.68
C ASP A 807 23.95 15.40 6.68
N LEU A 808 23.67 14.14 7.03
CA LEU A 808 24.60 13.26 7.72
C LEU A 808 25.19 12.28 6.70
N SER A 809 26.40 12.57 6.21
CA SER A 809 27.02 11.75 5.17
C SER A 809 28.04 10.79 5.77
N VAL A 810 28.01 9.55 5.32
CA VAL A 810 28.87 8.47 5.79
C VAL A 810 29.57 7.79 4.62
N ASN A 811 30.86 7.51 4.80
CA ASN A 811 31.65 6.69 3.88
C ASN A 811 32.61 5.83 4.70
N TRP A 812 32.52 4.50 4.52
CA TRP A 812 33.44 3.60 5.17
C TRP A 812 34.04 2.58 4.22
N THR A 813 35.22 2.06 4.60
CA THR A 813 35.92 0.96 3.93
C THR A 813 36.42 -0.05 4.95
N ALA A 814 36.37 -1.34 4.61
CA ALA A 814 36.84 -2.44 5.44
C ALA A 814 37.88 -3.26 4.68
N ASP A 815 39.12 -3.39 5.21
CA ASP A 815 40.16 -4.30 4.75
C ASP A 815 40.27 -5.46 5.76
N LYS A 816 39.54 -6.54 5.51
CA LYS A 816 39.52 -7.72 6.38
C LYS A 816 40.88 -8.39 6.48
N GLY A 817 41.71 -8.36 5.41
CA GLY A 817 43.04 -8.95 5.37
C GLY A 817 44.00 -8.22 6.30
N LYS A 818 43.80 -6.93 6.52
CA LYS A 818 44.62 -6.13 7.43
C LYS A 818 43.93 -5.83 8.77
N ASN A 819 42.70 -6.32 8.94
CA ASN A 819 41.86 -5.99 10.10
C ASN A 819 41.74 -4.48 10.33
N GLN A 820 41.54 -3.72 9.24
CA GLN A 820 41.51 -2.28 9.24
C GLN A 820 40.13 -1.78 8.79
N PHE A 821 39.58 -0.84 9.53
CA PHE A 821 38.35 -0.14 9.17
C PHE A 821 38.59 1.38 9.10
N SER A 822 38.06 2.02 8.07
CA SER A 822 38.14 3.48 7.91
C SER A 822 36.76 4.04 7.70
N LEU A 823 36.40 5.07 8.45
CA LEU A 823 35.09 5.71 8.47
C LEU A 823 35.25 7.22 8.38
N THR A 824 34.54 7.86 7.46
CA THR A 824 34.42 9.30 7.38
C THR A 824 32.97 9.68 7.62
N VAL A 825 32.71 10.55 8.58
CA VAL A 825 31.38 11.08 8.91
C VAL A 825 31.40 12.59 8.78
N ASN A 826 30.53 13.14 7.90
CA ASN A 826 30.25 14.57 7.86
C ASN A 826 28.97 14.83 8.64
N THR A 827 29.04 15.69 9.64
CA THR A 827 27.95 15.88 10.61
C THR A 827 27.29 17.23 10.45
N PRO A 828 25.96 17.33 10.58
CA PRO A 828 25.26 18.61 10.53
C PRO A 828 25.57 19.45 11.78
N GLU A 829 25.56 20.79 11.61
CA GLU A 829 25.83 21.76 12.68
C GLU A 829 24.71 21.71 13.76
N GLY A 830 25.08 22.00 15.02
CA GLY A 830 24.13 22.08 16.12
C GLY A 830 23.65 20.73 16.66
N THR A 831 24.17 19.62 16.14
CA THR A 831 23.84 18.27 16.59
C THR A 831 24.99 17.66 17.42
N SER A 832 24.73 16.47 18.00
CA SER A 832 25.77 15.67 18.61
C SER A 832 25.45 14.19 18.40
N GLY A 833 26.45 13.32 18.52
CA GLY A 833 26.17 11.90 18.27
C GLY A 833 27.21 10.95 18.79
N THR A 834 27.00 9.68 18.44
CA THR A 834 27.92 8.59 18.71
C THR A 834 28.45 8.08 17.39
N ILE A 835 29.77 8.03 17.24
CA ILE A 835 30.43 7.28 16.16
C ILE A 835 30.97 6.00 16.76
N ALA A 836 30.41 4.86 16.34
CA ALA A 836 30.83 3.52 16.77
C ALA A 836 31.66 2.88 15.64
N ILE A 837 32.90 2.58 15.89
CA ILE A 837 33.79 1.96 14.92
C ILE A 837 34.14 0.53 15.35
N PRO A 838 34.04 -0.49 14.45
CA PRO A 838 34.40 -1.85 14.79
C PRO A 838 35.91 -1.96 15.05
N VAL A 839 36.27 -2.77 16.04
CA VAL A 839 37.65 -3.07 16.42
C VAL A 839 37.84 -4.56 16.69
N SER A 840 39.06 -5.06 16.53
CA SER A 840 39.38 -6.46 16.77
C SER A 840 39.41 -6.89 18.25
N GLY A 841 38.95 -6.04 19.13
CA GLY A 841 38.85 -6.24 20.56
C GLY A 841 39.20 -4.99 21.36
N ARG A 842 39.05 -5.04 22.68
CA ARG A 842 39.24 -3.91 23.57
C ARG A 842 40.62 -3.25 23.47
N THR A 843 41.64 -4.01 23.07
CA THR A 843 43.03 -3.55 22.92
C THR A 843 43.34 -2.88 21.59
N GLY A 844 42.40 -2.89 20.64
CA GLY A 844 42.54 -2.24 19.35
C GLY A 844 42.81 -0.74 19.48
N THR A 845 43.34 -0.14 18.43
CA THR A 845 43.66 1.30 18.38
C THR A 845 42.64 2.01 17.52
N VAL A 846 42.14 3.17 17.99
CA VAL A 846 41.30 4.05 17.18
C VAL A 846 41.95 5.45 17.09
N VAL A 847 42.00 5.97 15.87
CA VAL A 847 42.51 7.29 15.54
C VAL A 847 41.40 8.15 14.96
N VAL A 848 41.23 9.38 15.42
CA VAL A 848 40.28 10.38 14.89
C VAL A 848 41.03 11.59 14.43
N ASN A 849 40.92 11.97 13.16
CA ASN A 849 41.56 13.13 12.54
C ASN A 849 43.07 13.20 12.75
N GLY A 850 43.73 12.05 12.93
CA GLY A 850 45.17 11.94 13.20
C GLY A 850 45.53 11.70 14.66
N ASP A 851 44.65 11.95 15.60
CA ASP A 851 44.88 11.75 17.04
C ASP A 851 44.45 10.38 17.50
N VAL A 852 45.27 9.72 18.31
CA VAL A 852 44.89 8.43 18.94
C VAL A 852 43.95 8.70 20.09
N VAL A 853 42.69 8.31 19.90
CA VAL A 853 41.59 8.52 20.90
C VAL A 853 41.31 7.28 21.72
N TRP A 854 41.66 6.07 21.23
CA TRP A 854 41.51 4.82 21.96
C TRP A 854 42.74 3.95 21.76
N ARG A 855 43.29 3.41 22.85
CA ARG A 855 44.42 2.48 22.80
C ARG A 855 44.48 1.64 24.08
N HIS A 856 44.73 0.35 23.95
CA HIS A 856 44.89 -0.57 25.09
C HIS A 856 43.75 -0.49 26.12
N GLY A 857 42.52 -0.28 25.68
CA GLY A 857 41.34 -0.21 26.54
C GLY A 857 41.12 1.15 27.24
N SER A 858 41.87 2.17 26.87
CA SER A 858 41.81 3.50 27.47
C SER A 858 41.48 4.57 26.44
N PHE A 859 40.63 5.50 26.85
CA PHE A 859 40.24 6.69 26.06
C PHE A 859 41.19 7.87 26.34
N ALA A 860 41.52 8.60 25.29
CA ALA A 860 42.18 9.91 25.36
C ALA A 860 41.33 10.94 24.58
N ALA A 861 41.04 12.07 25.18
CA ALA A 861 40.26 13.13 24.55
C ALA A 861 41.02 13.77 23.38
N ALA A 862 40.29 14.12 22.32
CA ALA A 862 40.79 14.87 21.16
C ALA A 862 39.76 15.92 20.74
N ALA A 863 40.11 16.81 19.82
CA ALA A 863 39.24 17.87 19.35
C ALA A 863 37.91 17.27 18.78
N GLY A 864 36.77 17.65 19.38
CA GLY A 864 35.44 17.20 18.98
C GLY A 864 35.01 15.83 19.57
N VAL A 865 35.91 15.07 20.20
CA VAL A 865 35.63 13.77 20.83
C VAL A 865 35.68 13.90 22.36
N THR A 866 34.57 13.68 23.03
CA THR A 866 34.44 13.96 24.46
C THR A 866 34.50 12.72 25.35
N GLN A 867 34.12 11.54 24.82
CA GLN A 867 34.09 10.25 25.56
C GLN A 867 34.37 9.09 24.60
N GLY A 868 34.91 8.00 25.14
CA GLY A 868 35.08 6.75 24.41
C GLY A 868 34.85 5.55 25.33
N GLN A 869 34.11 4.55 24.84
CA GLN A 869 33.80 3.31 25.55
C GLN A 869 33.89 2.12 24.57
N PHE A 870 34.36 0.98 25.05
CA PHE A 870 34.31 -0.26 24.28
C PHE A 870 33.13 -1.11 24.72
N GLU A 871 32.32 -1.51 23.74
CA GLU A 871 31.15 -2.35 23.94
C GLU A 871 30.88 -3.19 22.68
N SER A 872 30.56 -4.46 22.83
CA SER A 872 30.08 -5.34 21.75
C SER A 872 30.93 -5.31 20.46
N GLY A 873 32.26 -5.25 20.58
CA GLY A 873 33.17 -5.21 19.44
C GLY A 873 33.39 -3.85 18.79
N TYR A 874 32.80 -2.80 19.35
CA TYR A 874 32.94 -1.42 18.88
C TYR A 874 33.60 -0.53 19.93
N VAL A 875 34.27 0.52 19.45
CA VAL A 875 34.62 1.69 20.26
C VAL A 875 33.62 2.79 19.93
N HIS A 876 32.78 3.14 20.91
CA HIS A 876 31.76 4.20 20.83
C HIS A 876 32.39 5.52 21.24
N LEU A 877 32.40 6.51 20.33
CA LEU A 877 32.95 7.83 20.52
C LEU A 877 31.84 8.87 20.55
N LYS A 878 31.66 9.58 21.67
CA LYS A 878 30.73 10.72 21.73
C LYS A 878 31.39 11.94 21.07
N VAL A 879 30.68 12.50 20.07
CA VAL A 879 31.16 13.64 19.27
C VAL A 879 30.16 14.79 19.28
N LYS A 880 30.67 16.01 19.09
CA LYS A 880 29.85 17.20 18.83
C LYS A 880 29.77 17.37 17.31
N GLY A 881 28.54 17.44 16.77
CA GLY A 881 28.32 17.69 15.35
C GLY A 881 28.77 19.11 14.99
N ASN A 882 29.66 19.21 14.07
CA ASN A 882 30.13 20.39 13.31
C ASN A 882 31.44 20.00 12.64
N GLY A 883 31.35 19.32 11.50
CA GLY A 883 32.53 19.03 10.68
C GLY A 883 32.69 17.58 10.30
N THR A 884 33.90 17.26 9.88
CA THR A 884 34.25 15.92 9.36
C THR A 884 35.09 15.17 10.39
N PHE A 885 34.64 13.97 10.71
CA PHE A 885 35.39 12.99 11.51
C PHE A 885 35.93 11.88 10.59
N LYS A 886 37.25 11.79 10.51
CA LYS A 886 37.95 10.69 9.84
C LYS A 886 38.47 9.74 10.92
N VAL A 887 37.81 8.57 11.01
CA VAL A 887 38.04 7.59 12.07
C VAL A 887 38.63 6.33 11.45
N THR A 888 39.71 5.82 12.03
CA THR A 888 40.32 4.55 11.62
C THR A 888 40.50 3.63 12.81
N SER A 889 40.33 2.31 12.60
CA SER A 889 40.66 1.29 13.60
C SER A 889 41.60 0.24 13.05
N HIS A 890 42.42 -0.34 13.90
CA HIS A 890 43.34 -1.43 13.60
C HIS A 890 43.73 -2.18 14.87
#